data_151f1b3ac842630ea776b74e428bb2bb
#
_entry.id   151f1b3ac842630ea776b74e428bb2bb
#
_cell.length_a   1.000
_cell.length_b   1.000
_cell.length_c   1.000
_cell.angle_alpha   90.00
_cell.angle_beta   90.00
_cell.angle_gamma   90.00
#
_symmetry.space_group_name_H-M   'P 1'
#
loop_
_entity.id
_entity.type
_entity.pdbx_description
1 polymer ?
#
loop_
_entity_poly.entity_id
_entity_poly.type
_entity_poly.pdbx_seq_one_letter_code
_entity_poly.pdbx_strand_id
1 'polypeptide(L)'
;MIILKFGGSSIKDSSHIKNVYSIIHSRVKNDNIAIVFSAIGGITNKLIKLAEKAKNGENYDFDLNSIKSIHQNCINELELIGTSVKLDKCFKNLKIDLSAIFKKNHLSNKLIDKVLSYGEILSTTIIVDYLNFQNIPSEQLITNNIIITDNNFGNAYVHFQKSFNKIKNYFKEHKKTQIITGFIGSTEEGEITTLGRNGSDYTATLFGTALNANSIEIWSDVDGVLSTNPNFTKEARAIPYLTYEEAMELAHAGAEILFPPSIIPVLYKNIPIKIKNTLNPKHPGTVIINKKKSSDSIVGISSLTKISLIRLQGAGLIDRKGTIGRIFSSLAKANINIKLISQTFSEHSICFAINPKWNEKAIYTLENEFSFELKNRYMDEVIIENNLSMIAVVGEGMRDRPGTSGKVFSILGKAGVNIIAITQVNSQLNISFIVKNSDVKLAIKALHNELIINADKQNIFLVGFGLVGKSLIDIIKDNSMINLCGVMNSKKMLLDNYGLKTDSLKEKLSNGIDRDLNRFINVANSTPKSILVDVTSSEEIANLTPDLIQRGISVVTASKLANSKSQNFYNSLRKNTPNKKGFFKYGANVGAGLPIIETLQNLIATGDEIIKIEGIMSGTLSFLFSQFDGSIPFSKLVSQARKNGFTEPDPRDDLNGVDVARKILILARETKASLELKDIPIESLIPKSL
;
A
#
# COMPACT_ATOMS: atom_id res chain seq x y z
N MET A 1 -6.45 24.10 -14.50
CA MET A 1 -6.13 23.21 -15.63
C MET A 1 -5.80 21.82 -15.09
N ILE A 2 -6.20 20.75 -15.80
CA ILE A 2 -5.83 19.36 -15.49
C ILE A 2 -5.04 18.83 -16.69
N ILE A 3 -3.96 18.08 -16.42
CA ILE A 3 -3.22 17.37 -17.47
C ILE A 3 -3.67 15.92 -17.45
N LEU A 4 -4.17 15.43 -18.57
CA LEU A 4 -4.48 14.01 -18.76
C LEU A 4 -3.35 13.35 -19.54
N LYS A 5 -2.95 12.14 -19.17
CA LYS A 5 -2.02 11.34 -19.99
C LYS A 5 -2.61 9.96 -20.23
N PHE A 6 -2.62 9.52 -21.46
CA PHE A 6 -3.05 8.19 -21.86
C PHE A 6 -1.88 7.36 -22.39
N GLY A 7 -1.66 6.19 -21.78
CA GLY A 7 -0.64 5.24 -22.20
C GLY A 7 -1.01 4.48 -23.47
N GLY A 8 -0.04 3.78 -24.06
CA GLY A 8 -0.28 3.01 -25.29
C GLY A 8 -1.31 1.89 -25.12
N SER A 9 -1.41 1.26 -23.94
CA SER A 9 -2.46 0.28 -23.62
C SER A 9 -3.85 0.88 -23.65
N SER A 10 -3.99 2.16 -23.31
CA SER A 10 -5.26 2.90 -23.31
C SER A 10 -5.76 3.29 -24.70
N ILE A 11 -4.91 3.22 -25.74
CA ILE A 11 -5.22 3.61 -27.12
C ILE A 11 -4.80 2.53 -28.14
N LYS A 12 -4.77 1.27 -27.74
CA LYS A 12 -4.23 0.18 -28.58
C LYS A 12 -5.05 -0.12 -29.85
N ASP A 13 -6.31 0.25 -29.88
CA ASP A 13 -7.25 0.06 -30.98
C ASP A 13 -8.40 1.10 -30.91
N SER A 14 -9.28 1.09 -31.91
CA SER A 14 -10.42 2.00 -32.00
C SER A 14 -11.38 1.94 -30.80
N SER A 15 -11.61 0.76 -30.25
CA SER A 15 -12.51 0.59 -29.09
C SER A 15 -11.96 1.28 -27.86
N HIS A 16 -10.64 1.17 -27.64
CA HIS A 16 -9.94 1.86 -26.57
C HIS A 16 -9.93 3.38 -26.78
N ILE A 17 -9.75 3.85 -28.02
CA ILE A 17 -9.83 5.27 -28.37
C ILE A 17 -11.24 5.82 -28.09
N LYS A 18 -12.31 5.07 -28.37
CA LYS A 18 -13.69 5.43 -28.01
C LYS A 18 -13.91 5.54 -26.50
N ASN A 19 -13.30 4.64 -25.72
CA ASN A 19 -13.33 4.73 -24.24
C ASN A 19 -12.62 5.99 -23.76
N VAL A 20 -11.42 6.28 -24.30
CA VAL A 20 -10.66 7.50 -23.98
C VAL A 20 -11.46 8.75 -24.34
N TYR A 21 -12.12 8.77 -25.49
CA TYR A 21 -13.03 9.87 -25.88
C TYR A 21 -14.12 10.10 -24.81
N SER A 22 -14.76 9.04 -24.31
CA SER A 22 -15.80 9.17 -23.28
C SER A 22 -15.27 9.84 -22.00
N ILE A 23 -14.03 9.51 -21.60
CA ILE A 23 -13.34 10.15 -20.47
C ILE A 23 -13.07 11.62 -20.76
N ILE A 24 -12.51 11.95 -21.92
CA ILE A 24 -12.19 13.31 -22.35
C ILE A 24 -13.48 14.14 -22.42
N HIS A 25 -14.53 13.62 -23.06
CA HIS A 25 -15.82 14.31 -23.22
C HIS A 25 -16.45 14.70 -21.87
N SER A 26 -16.33 13.82 -20.87
CA SER A 26 -16.82 14.11 -19.52
C SER A 26 -16.04 15.24 -18.82
N ARG A 27 -14.76 15.44 -19.18
CA ARG A 27 -13.87 16.44 -18.57
C ARG A 27 -13.93 17.80 -19.25
N VAL A 28 -13.92 17.82 -20.58
CA VAL A 28 -13.89 19.10 -21.35
C VAL A 28 -15.03 20.04 -21.00
N LYS A 29 -16.18 19.52 -20.56
CA LYS A 29 -17.34 20.34 -20.16
C LYS A 29 -17.10 21.16 -18.90
N ASN A 30 -16.27 20.65 -17.98
CA ASN A 30 -16.13 21.20 -16.63
C ASN A 30 -14.70 21.70 -16.32
N ASP A 31 -13.71 21.24 -17.07
CA ASP A 31 -12.30 21.46 -16.79
C ASP A 31 -11.57 22.03 -18.02
N ASN A 32 -10.59 22.91 -17.76
CA ASN A 32 -9.60 23.25 -18.78
C ASN A 32 -8.54 22.14 -18.77
N ILE A 33 -8.39 21.42 -19.90
CA ILE A 33 -7.54 20.23 -20.00
C ILE A 33 -6.51 20.34 -21.14
N ALA A 34 -5.36 19.69 -20.93
CA ALA A 34 -4.40 19.38 -21.99
C ALA A 34 -4.07 17.88 -21.90
N ILE A 35 -3.84 17.22 -23.02
CA ILE A 35 -3.84 15.77 -23.06
C ILE A 35 -2.58 15.26 -23.76
N VAL A 36 -1.80 14.44 -23.03
CA VAL A 36 -0.59 13.79 -23.52
C VAL A 36 -0.90 12.36 -23.94
N PHE A 37 -0.47 11.98 -25.13
CA PHE A 37 -0.62 10.62 -25.62
C PHE A 37 0.73 9.95 -25.91
N SER A 38 0.79 8.67 -25.65
CA SER A 38 1.86 7.78 -26.11
C SER A 38 1.56 7.27 -27.53
N ALA A 39 2.52 6.55 -28.13
CA ALA A 39 2.27 5.74 -29.31
C ALA A 39 1.18 4.68 -29.04
N ILE A 40 0.49 4.22 -30.09
CA ILE A 40 -0.42 3.07 -30.00
C ILE A 40 0.31 1.86 -29.44
N GLY A 41 -0.38 1.05 -28.61
CA GLY A 41 0.20 -0.09 -27.89
C GLY A 41 1.04 -1.01 -28.76
N GLY A 42 2.32 -1.20 -28.39
CA GLY A 42 3.27 -2.05 -29.10
C GLY A 42 3.98 -1.42 -30.29
N ILE A 43 3.57 -0.23 -30.77
CA ILE A 43 4.18 0.43 -31.93
C ILE A 43 5.63 0.82 -31.67
N THR A 44 5.97 1.35 -30.50
CA THR A 44 7.35 1.72 -30.15
C THR A 44 8.32 0.53 -30.31
N ASN A 45 7.93 -0.66 -29.81
CA ASN A 45 8.74 -1.86 -29.96
C ASN A 45 8.85 -2.31 -31.43
N LYS A 46 7.79 -2.16 -32.23
CA LYS A 46 7.84 -2.45 -33.67
C LYS A 46 8.75 -1.49 -34.40
N LEU A 47 8.77 -0.19 -34.06
CA LEU A 47 9.67 0.81 -34.65
C LEU A 47 11.14 0.53 -34.31
N ILE A 48 11.47 0.08 -33.07
CA ILE A 48 12.82 -0.36 -32.72
C ILE A 48 13.27 -1.51 -33.61
N LYS A 49 12.46 -2.58 -33.71
CA LYS A 49 12.77 -3.74 -34.56
C LYS A 49 12.93 -3.34 -36.03
N LEU A 50 12.11 -2.42 -36.49
CA LEU A 50 12.17 -1.92 -37.87
C LEU A 50 13.49 -1.20 -38.15
N ALA A 51 13.95 -0.34 -37.22
CA ALA A 51 15.24 0.34 -37.32
C ALA A 51 16.44 -0.64 -37.25
N GLU A 52 16.34 -1.68 -36.41
CA GLU A 52 17.36 -2.74 -36.32
C GLU A 52 17.45 -3.55 -37.63
N LYS A 53 16.31 -3.94 -38.25
CA LYS A 53 16.31 -4.62 -39.54
C LYS A 53 16.92 -3.74 -40.63
N ALA A 54 16.57 -2.46 -40.67
CA ALA A 54 17.17 -1.52 -41.61
C ALA A 54 18.70 -1.41 -41.45
N LYS A 55 19.18 -1.37 -40.20
CA LYS A 55 20.64 -1.39 -39.89
C LYS A 55 21.34 -2.65 -40.41
N ASN A 56 20.68 -3.80 -40.26
CA ASN A 56 21.25 -5.09 -40.66
C ASN A 56 21.16 -5.35 -42.18
N GLY A 57 20.59 -4.42 -42.96
CA GLY A 57 20.38 -4.62 -44.40
C GLY A 57 19.26 -5.62 -44.71
N GLU A 58 18.39 -5.90 -43.77
CA GLU A 58 17.25 -6.79 -43.91
C GLU A 58 16.03 -6.04 -44.52
N ASN A 59 15.18 -6.77 -45.24
CA ASN A 59 13.95 -6.17 -45.76
C ASN A 59 13.00 -5.85 -44.61
N TYR A 60 12.59 -4.58 -44.50
CA TYR A 60 11.71 -4.05 -43.48
C TYR A 60 10.32 -3.63 -44.01
N ASP A 61 10.04 -3.77 -45.31
CA ASP A 61 8.78 -3.30 -45.94
C ASP A 61 7.55 -4.04 -45.37
N PHE A 62 7.68 -5.33 -45.03
CA PHE A 62 6.60 -6.09 -44.40
C PHE A 62 6.21 -5.53 -43.05
N ASP A 63 7.22 -5.26 -42.18
CA ASP A 63 7.00 -4.73 -40.82
C ASP A 63 6.48 -3.29 -40.88
N LEU A 64 6.97 -2.46 -41.82
CA LEU A 64 6.48 -1.12 -42.04
C LEU A 64 4.99 -1.14 -42.48
N ASN A 65 4.61 -2.03 -43.42
CA ASN A 65 3.24 -2.21 -43.82
C ASN A 65 2.35 -2.74 -42.68
N SER A 66 2.86 -3.61 -41.81
CA SER A 66 2.15 -4.05 -40.61
C SER A 66 1.83 -2.87 -39.67
N ILE A 67 2.77 -1.95 -39.45
CA ILE A 67 2.56 -0.75 -38.65
C ILE A 67 1.50 0.15 -39.34
N LYS A 68 1.63 0.36 -40.67
CA LYS A 68 0.68 1.15 -41.43
C LYS A 68 -0.73 0.58 -41.35
N SER A 69 -0.89 -0.74 -41.50
CA SER A 69 -2.19 -1.43 -41.41
C SER A 69 -2.88 -1.23 -40.05
N ILE A 70 -2.13 -1.28 -38.95
CA ILE A 70 -2.67 -1.03 -37.59
C ILE A 70 -3.32 0.37 -37.53
N HIS A 71 -2.62 1.40 -37.98
CA HIS A 71 -3.14 2.77 -37.98
C HIS A 71 -4.28 2.95 -38.94
N GLN A 72 -4.22 2.33 -40.12
CA GLN A 72 -5.29 2.41 -41.14
C GLN A 72 -6.58 1.74 -40.65
N ASN A 73 -6.46 0.58 -39.96
CA ASN A 73 -7.61 -0.09 -39.34
C ASN A 73 -8.28 0.82 -38.30
N CYS A 74 -7.48 1.47 -37.43
CA CYS A 74 -8.03 2.45 -36.48
C CYS A 74 -8.79 3.58 -37.17
N ILE A 75 -8.25 4.14 -38.25
CA ILE A 75 -8.92 5.20 -39.03
C ILE A 75 -10.24 4.71 -39.61
N ASN A 76 -10.24 3.53 -40.23
CA ASN A 76 -11.43 2.96 -40.84
C ASN A 76 -12.55 2.69 -39.84
N GLU A 77 -12.19 2.10 -38.69
CA GLU A 77 -13.13 1.78 -37.60
C GLU A 77 -13.62 3.02 -36.82
N LEU A 78 -12.88 4.14 -36.89
CA LEU A 78 -13.28 5.45 -36.37
C LEU A 78 -13.97 6.33 -37.41
N GLU A 79 -14.12 5.85 -38.66
CA GLU A 79 -14.79 6.54 -39.77
C GLU A 79 -14.17 7.91 -40.13
N LEU A 80 -12.84 8.01 -40.06
CA LEU A 80 -12.12 9.27 -40.26
C LEU A 80 -11.75 9.50 -41.73
N ILE A 81 -12.48 10.40 -42.39
CA ILE A 81 -12.21 10.76 -43.77
C ILE A 81 -11.05 11.78 -43.85
N GLY A 82 -10.09 11.54 -44.75
CA GLY A 82 -8.96 12.44 -45.00
C GLY A 82 -7.74 12.27 -44.06
N THR A 83 -7.86 11.59 -42.93
CA THR A 83 -6.75 11.33 -42.00
C THR A 83 -5.69 10.44 -42.64
N SER A 84 -6.06 9.54 -43.51
CA SER A 84 -5.14 8.67 -44.28
C SER A 84 -4.06 9.46 -45.01
N VAL A 85 -4.37 10.61 -45.59
CA VAL A 85 -3.41 11.46 -46.33
C VAL A 85 -2.35 12.02 -45.41
N LYS A 86 -2.74 12.45 -44.17
CA LYS A 86 -1.80 12.94 -43.15
C LYS A 86 -0.85 11.84 -42.72
N LEU A 87 -1.37 10.64 -42.47
CA LEU A 87 -0.56 9.48 -42.07
C LEU A 87 0.38 9.03 -43.17
N ASP A 88 -0.07 9.02 -44.46
CA ASP A 88 0.77 8.65 -45.61
C ASP A 88 2.00 9.56 -45.73
N LYS A 89 1.85 10.86 -45.44
CA LYS A 89 2.98 11.79 -45.35
C LYS A 89 3.98 11.39 -44.23
N CYS A 90 3.46 11.03 -43.07
CA CYS A 90 4.32 10.56 -41.94
C CYS A 90 5.03 9.25 -42.30
N PHE A 91 4.34 8.27 -42.90
CA PHE A 91 4.95 7.00 -43.29
C PHE A 91 5.96 7.18 -44.44
N LYS A 92 5.73 8.13 -45.36
CA LYS A 92 6.73 8.49 -46.38
C LYS A 92 8.02 9.03 -45.77
N ASN A 93 7.91 9.91 -44.79
CA ASN A 93 9.06 10.45 -44.07
C ASN A 93 9.78 9.35 -43.26
N LEU A 94 9.04 8.51 -42.57
CA LEU A 94 9.61 7.35 -41.86
C LEU A 94 10.37 6.42 -42.82
N LYS A 95 9.82 6.15 -44.01
CA LYS A 95 10.50 5.32 -45.02
C LYS A 95 11.79 5.97 -45.54
N ILE A 96 11.84 7.30 -45.66
CA ILE A 96 13.05 8.04 -46.05
C ILE A 96 14.14 7.85 -44.96
N ASP A 97 13.78 8.01 -43.68
CA ASP A 97 14.73 7.85 -42.57
C ASP A 97 15.24 6.42 -42.47
N LEU A 98 14.36 5.41 -42.61
CA LEU A 98 14.76 4.00 -42.64
C LEU A 98 15.65 3.67 -43.83
N SER A 99 15.38 4.24 -45.02
CA SER A 99 16.23 4.07 -46.20
C SER A 99 17.63 4.66 -46.00
N ALA A 100 17.72 5.76 -45.26
CA ALA A 100 19.03 6.35 -44.90
C ALA A 100 19.82 5.46 -43.93
N ILE A 101 19.16 4.80 -42.96
CA ILE A 101 19.77 3.81 -42.06
C ILE A 101 20.21 2.60 -42.87
N PHE A 102 19.35 2.07 -43.73
CA PHE A 102 19.65 0.90 -44.59
C PHE A 102 20.89 1.11 -45.47
N LYS A 103 20.96 2.27 -46.13
CA LYS A 103 22.07 2.60 -47.02
C LYS A 103 23.42 2.74 -46.31
N LYS A 104 23.38 3.20 -45.04
CA LYS A 104 24.60 3.44 -44.26
C LYS A 104 25.01 2.25 -43.39
N ASN A 105 24.16 1.23 -43.26
CA ASN A 105 24.32 0.11 -42.31
C ASN A 105 24.72 0.59 -40.91
N HIS A 106 24.23 1.80 -40.51
CA HIS A 106 24.59 2.43 -39.27
C HIS A 106 23.33 2.99 -38.59
N LEU A 107 23.17 2.69 -37.32
CA LEU A 107 22.09 3.13 -36.48
C LEU A 107 22.66 3.83 -35.24
N SER A 108 22.71 5.16 -35.29
CA SER A 108 23.01 5.96 -34.09
C SER A 108 21.80 6.14 -33.20
N ASN A 109 22.00 6.42 -31.91
CA ASN A 109 20.91 6.73 -30.98
C ASN A 109 20.06 7.90 -31.48
N LYS A 110 20.66 8.90 -32.12
CA LYS A 110 19.95 10.02 -32.75
C LYS A 110 18.95 9.56 -33.82
N LEU A 111 19.35 8.60 -34.67
CA LEU A 111 18.46 8.05 -35.70
C LEU A 111 17.34 7.19 -35.08
N ILE A 112 17.65 6.44 -34.01
CA ILE A 112 16.67 5.70 -33.25
C ILE A 112 15.61 6.66 -32.69
N ASP A 113 16.01 7.73 -32.01
CA ASP A 113 15.08 8.72 -31.42
C ASP A 113 14.16 9.33 -32.49
N LYS A 114 14.72 9.64 -33.67
CA LYS A 114 13.94 10.15 -34.80
C LYS A 114 12.90 9.13 -35.27
N VAL A 115 13.28 7.86 -35.43
CA VAL A 115 12.34 6.80 -35.86
C VAL A 115 11.26 6.57 -34.79
N LEU A 116 11.62 6.58 -33.51
CA LEU A 116 10.67 6.37 -32.42
C LEU A 116 9.65 7.49 -32.32
N SER A 117 10.03 8.74 -32.60
CA SER A 117 9.11 9.89 -32.53
C SER A 117 7.88 9.76 -33.45
N TYR A 118 7.96 9.00 -34.53
CA TYR A 118 6.80 8.75 -35.38
C TYR A 118 5.66 8.04 -34.69
N GLY A 119 5.93 7.26 -33.64
CA GLY A 119 4.90 6.55 -32.89
C GLY A 119 3.86 7.49 -32.27
N GLU A 120 4.33 8.49 -31.55
CA GLU A 120 3.48 9.50 -30.90
C GLU A 120 2.87 10.49 -31.90
N ILE A 121 3.60 10.83 -32.96
CA ILE A 121 3.06 11.69 -34.04
C ILE A 121 1.88 11.03 -34.75
N LEU A 122 2.00 9.74 -35.09
CA LEU A 122 0.93 8.98 -35.75
C LEU A 122 -0.31 8.84 -34.85
N SER A 123 -0.12 8.47 -33.58
CA SER A 123 -1.25 8.30 -32.64
C SER A 123 -1.99 9.61 -32.39
N THR A 124 -1.27 10.70 -32.13
CA THR A 124 -1.89 12.01 -31.87
C THR A 124 -2.57 12.59 -33.11
N THR A 125 -2.10 12.30 -34.35
CA THR A 125 -2.77 12.68 -35.58
C THR A 125 -4.17 12.06 -35.68
N ILE A 126 -4.29 10.75 -35.41
CA ILE A 126 -5.59 10.06 -35.39
C ILE A 126 -6.52 10.66 -34.34
N ILE A 127 -5.98 10.86 -33.10
CA ILE A 127 -6.78 11.33 -31.96
C ILE A 127 -7.30 12.76 -32.18
N VAL A 128 -6.47 13.65 -32.70
CA VAL A 128 -6.91 15.04 -33.03
C VAL A 128 -8.05 15.03 -34.03
N ASP A 129 -7.91 14.27 -35.13
CA ASP A 129 -8.95 14.19 -36.15
C ASP A 129 -10.22 13.53 -35.56
N TYR A 130 -10.09 12.51 -34.71
CA TYR A 130 -11.25 11.88 -34.07
C TYR A 130 -11.97 12.84 -33.12
N LEU A 131 -11.24 13.58 -32.27
CA LEU A 131 -11.84 14.54 -31.34
C LEU A 131 -12.55 15.68 -32.09
N ASN A 132 -11.94 16.20 -33.16
CA ASN A 132 -12.58 17.21 -34.03
C ASN A 132 -13.82 16.65 -34.73
N PHE A 133 -13.79 15.41 -35.23
CA PHE A 133 -14.96 14.73 -35.80
C PHE A 133 -16.09 14.58 -34.74
N GLN A 134 -15.74 14.40 -33.48
CA GLN A 134 -16.66 14.34 -32.34
C GLN A 134 -17.02 15.71 -31.73
N ASN A 135 -16.77 16.82 -32.47
CA ASN A 135 -17.05 18.19 -32.04
C ASN A 135 -16.32 18.67 -30.77
N ILE A 136 -15.14 18.13 -30.49
CA ILE A 136 -14.23 18.66 -29.49
C ILE A 136 -13.09 19.41 -30.20
N PRO A 137 -13.10 20.76 -30.23
CA PRO A 137 -12.07 21.53 -30.91
C PRO A 137 -10.69 21.25 -30.35
N SER A 138 -9.86 20.59 -31.14
CA SER A 138 -8.54 20.11 -30.73
C SER A 138 -7.46 20.46 -31.75
N GLU A 139 -6.22 20.59 -31.30
CA GLU A 139 -5.06 20.74 -32.17
C GLU A 139 -3.87 19.94 -31.67
N GLN A 140 -3.02 19.48 -32.60
CA GLN A 140 -1.86 18.67 -32.30
C GLN A 140 -0.68 19.55 -31.90
N LEU A 141 -0.06 19.25 -30.73
CA LEU A 141 1.19 19.83 -30.30
C LEU A 141 2.31 18.78 -30.38
N ILE A 142 3.20 18.90 -31.36
CA ILE A 142 4.41 18.09 -31.45
C ILE A 142 5.49 18.74 -30.56
N THR A 143 5.98 18.02 -29.57
CA THR A 143 6.77 18.56 -28.46
C THR A 143 8.24 18.80 -28.78
N ASN A 144 8.73 18.39 -29.96
CA ASN A 144 10.12 18.58 -30.37
C ASN A 144 10.59 20.07 -30.35
N ASN A 145 9.69 21.04 -30.58
CA ASN A 145 10.03 22.46 -30.52
C ASN A 145 9.77 23.09 -29.14
N ILE A 146 9.20 22.35 -28.20
CA ILE A 146 8.73 22.83 -26.91
C ILE A 146 9.57 22.28 -25.76
N ILE A 147 9.89 20.98 -25.76
CA ILE A 147 10.74 20.33 -24.76
C ILE A 147 12.18 20.34 -25.26
N ILE A 148 13.00 21.17 -24.61
CA ILE A 148 14.40 21.30 -24.94
C ILE A 148 15.24 20.40 -24.04
N THR A 149 16.16 19.64 -24.64
CA THR A 149 16.99 18.66 -23.96
C THR A 149 18.48 18.82 -24.29
N ASP A 150 19.32 18.04 -23.61
CA ASP A 150 20.68 17.78 -24.04
C ASP A 150 20.73 16.78 -25.21
N ASN A 151 21.92 16.41 -25.64
CA ASN A 151 22.18 15.47 -26.73
C ASN A 151 22.39 14.01 -26.28
N ASN A 152 21.94 13.63 -25.08
CA ASN A 152 21.99 12.25 -24.59
C ASN A 152 20.83 11.43 -25.21
N PHE A 153 20.95 11.15 -26.51
CA PHE A 153 19.91 10.45 -27.28
C PHE A 153 19.51 9.12 -26.62
N GLY A 154 18.21 8.84 -26.61
CA GLY A 154 17.58 7.66 -25.97
C GLY A 154 17.17 7.87 -24.51
N ASN A 155 17.78 8.83 -23.81
CA ASN A 155 17.44 9.17 -22.43
C ASN A 155 17.89 10.60 -22.10
N ALA A 156 17.36 11.57 -22.84
CA ALA A 156 17.79 12.96 -22.80
C ALA A 156 17.33 13.70 -21.54
N TYR A 157 18.22 14.53 -20.99
CA TYR A 157 17.91 15.39 -19.85
C TYR A 157 17.22 16.70 -20.31
N VAL A 158 16.12 17.05 -19.65
CA VAL A 158 15.31 18.21 -19.99
C VAL A 158 15.89 19.48 -19.38
N HIS A 159 16.05 20.54 -20.19
CA HIS A 159 16.34 21.90 -19.75
C HIS A 159 15.04 22.55 -19.25
N PHE A 160 14.72 22.39 -17.95
CA PHE A 160 13.44 22.81 -17.36
C PHE A 160 13.07 24.25 -17.65
N GLN A 161 13.97 25.21 -17.36
CA GLN A 161 13.66 26.62 -17.51
C GLN A 161 13.29 26.99 -18.95
N LYS A 162 14.06 26.49 -19.93
CA LYS A 162 13.79 26.74 -21.36
C LYS A 162 12.47 26.12 -21.80
N SER A 163 12.25 24.86 -21.42
CA SER A 163 11.03 24.12 -21.76
C SER A 163 9.80 24.76 -21.11
N PHE A 164 9.85 25.12 -19.83
CA PHE A 164 8.72 25.74 -19.14
C PHE A 164 8.33 27.08 -19.73
N ASN A 165 9.30 27.90 -20.14
CA ASN A 165 9.03 29.17 -20.81
C ASN A 165 8.34 28.96 -22.17
N LYS A 166 8.84 28.00 -22.96
CA LYS A 166 8.22 27.67 -24.25
C LYS A 166 6.79 27.13 -24.07
N ILE A 167 6.55 26.22 -23.10
CA ILE A 167 5.22 25.70 -22.79
C ILE A 167 4.25 26.85 -22.41
N LYS A 168 4.66 27.73 -21.51
CA LYS A 168 3.81 28.85 -21.08
C LYS A 168 3.46 29.78 -22.24
N ASN A 169 4.43 30.14 -23.08
CA ASN A 169 4.20 31.03 -24.22
C ASN A 169 3.26 30.37 -25.23
N TYR A 170 3.47 29.11 -25.56
CA TYR A 170 2.59 28.38 -26.46
C TYR A 170 1.13 28.38 -25.99
N PHE A 171 0.87 28.09 -24.72
CA PHE A 171 -0.49 28.02 -24.15
C PHE A 171 -1.16 29.40 -23.99
N LYS A 172 -0.44 30.52 -24.07
CA LYS A 172 -1.04 31.86 -24.16
C LYS A 172 -1.73 32.08 -25.48
N GLU A 173 -1.17 31.56 -26.58
CA GLU A 173 -1.62 31.80 -27.94
C GLU A 173 -2.63 30.73 -28.43
N HIS A 174 -2.50 29.49 -27.95
CA HIS A 174 -3.31 28.34 -28.39
C HIS A 174 -4.40 28.01 -27.37
N LYS A 175 -5.68 28.20 -27.74
CA LYS A 175 -6.83 28.08 -26.83
C LYS A 175 -7.65 26.80 -27.00
N LYS A 176 -7.43 26.05 -28.11
CA LYS A 176 -8.06 24.73 -28.29
C LYS A 176 -7.52 23.70 -27.36
N THR A 177 -8.22 22.57 -27.21
CA THR A 177 -7.70 21.43 -26.47
C THR A 177 -6.41 20.92 -27.12
N GLN A 178 -5.30 20.97 -26.39
CA GLN A 178 -3.99 20.54 -26.89
C GLN A 178 -3.82 19.03 -26.77
N ILE A 179 -3.55 18.38 -27.90
CA ILE A 179 -3.23 16.95 -27.99
C ILE A 179 -1.72 16.84 -28.21
N ILE A 180 -1.04 16.48 -27.14
CA ILE A 180 0.40 16.62 -27.00
C ILE A 180 1.08 15.27 -27.27
N THR A 181 2.11 15.25 -28.13
CA THR A 181 2.96 14.07 -28.25
C THR A 181 3.76 13.88 -26.97
N GLY A 182 3.62 12.73 -26.32
CA GLY A 182 4.49 12.36 -25.23
C GLY A 182 5.90 11.99 -25.70
N PHE A 183 6.85 11.76 -24.78
CA PHE A 183 8.12 11.10 -25.05
C PHE A 183 9.15 11.90 -25.86
N ILE A 184 8.75 12.87 -26.68
CA ILE A 184 9.57 13.57 -27.68
C ILE A 184 10.09 14.90 -27.10
N GLY A 185 11.37 15.18 -27.35
CA GLY A 185 12.01 16.49 -27.19
C GLY A 185 12.95 16.80 -28.34
N SER A 186 13.74 17.88 -28.21
CA SER A 186 14.86 18.15 -29.11
C SER A 186 16.00 18.87 -28.42
N THR A 187 17.18 18.76 -29.01
CA THR A 187 18.31 19.62 -28.64
C THR A 187 18.03 21.08 -29.04
N GLU A 188 18.89 22.00 -28.65
CA GLU A 188 18.78 23.40 -29.05
C GLU A 188 18.96 23.60 -30.56
N GLU A 189 19.71 22.71 -31.20
CA GLU A 189 19.93 22.67 -32.64
C GLU A 189 18.75 22.05 -33.42
N GLY A 190 17.69 21.61 -32.72
CA GLY A 190 16.50 21.04 -33.32
C GLY A 190 16.61 19.54 -33.63
N GLU A 191 17.61 18.83 -33.12
CA GLU A 191 17.75 17.40 -33.28
C GLU A 191 16.79 16.65 -32.36
N ILE A 192 15.98 15.76 -32.92
CA ILE A 192 14.95 15.02 -32.16
C ILE A 192 15.62 14.10 -31.14
N THR A 193 15.15 14.20 -29.89
CA THR A 193 15.56 13.37 -28.76
C THR A 193 14.35 12.66 -28.14
N THR A 194 14.60 11.60 -27.38
CA THR A 194 13.57 10.94 -26.60
C THR A 194 13.88 10.97 -25.10
N LEU A 195 12.83 11.04 -24.28
CA LEU A 195 12.93 11.19 -22.81
C LEU A 195 13.12 9.85 -22.10
N GLY A 196 13.41 8.78 -22.82
CA GLY A 196 13.62 7.47 -22.24
C GLY A 196 12.33 6.75 -21.83
N ARG A 197 12.46 5.70 -21.07
CA ARG A 197 11.34 4.85 -20.65
C ARG A 197 10.26 5.67 -19.94
N ASN A 198 8.97 5.43 -20.24
CA ASN A 198 7.83 6.19 -19.72
C ASN A 198 7.93 7.72 -19.92
N GLY A 199 8.60 8.15 -21.01
CA GLY A 199 8.80 9.56 -21.33
C GLY A 199 7.50 10.36 -21.51
N SER A 200 6.38 9.69 -21.84
CA SER A 200 5.07 10.36 -21.91
C SER A 200 4.53 10.76 -20.55
N ASP A 201 4.81 10.00 -19.47
CA ASP A 201 4.49 10.39 -18.08
C ASP A 201 5.32 11.62 -17.70
N TYR A 202 6.60 11.62 -18.08
CA TYR A 202 7.50 12.74 -17.87
C TYR A 202 7.04 13.99 -18.62
N THR A 203 6.61 13.86 -19.89
CA THR A 203 5.98 14.95 -20.64
C THR A 203 4.79 15.54 -19.88
N ALA A 204 3.88 14.69 -19.37
CA ALA A 204 2.68 15.15 -18.65
C ALA A 204 3.05 15.95 -17.39
N THR A 205 4.07 15.52 -16.63
CA THR A 205 4.51 16.22 -15.43
C THR A 205 5.25 17.51 -15.73
N LEU A 206 6.01 17.60 -16.84
CA LEU A 206 6.62 18.84 -17.34
C LEU A 206 5.55 19.88 -17.69
N PHE A 207 4.54 19.49 -18.47
CA PHE A 207 3.43 20.41 -18.80
C PHE A 207 2.62 20.80 -17.56
N GLY A 208 2.33 19.83 -16.66
CA GLY A 208 1.64 20.09 -15.40
C GLY A 208 2.37 21.13 -14.55
N THR A 209 3.69 20.98 -14.43
CA THR A 209 4.53 21.91 -13.67
C THR A 209 4.62 23.29 -14.33
N ALA A 210 4.83 23.33 -15.64
CA ALA A 210 4.94 24.59 -16.37
C ALA A 210 3.65 25.41 -16.29
N LEU A 211 2.49 24.75 -16.37
CA LEU A 211 1.16 25.36 -16.40
C LEU A 211 0.50 25.51 -15.03
N ASN A 212 1.18 25.13 -13.94
CA ASN A 212 0.65 25.10 -12.57
C ASN A 212 -0.69 24.33 -12.52
N ALA A 213 -0.72 23.10 -13.04
CA ALA A 213 -1.92 22.29 -13.09
C ALA A 213 -2.46 21.97 -11.70
N ASN A 214 -3.77 21.86 -11.56
CA ASN A 214 -4.43 21.43 -10.32
C ASN A 214 -4.17 19.95 -10.00
N SER A 215 -4.02 19.15 -11.03
CA SER A 215 -3.65 17.72 -10.93
C SER A 215 -3.19 17.18 -12.28
N ILE A 216 -2.46 16.07 -12.24
CA ILE A 216 -2.08 15.27 -13.40
C ILE A 216 -2.73 13.91 -13.26
N GLU A 217 -3.50 13.48 -14.26
CA GLU A 217 -4.13 12.17 -14.27
C GLU A 217 -3.43 11.27 -15.30
N ILE A 218 -2.82 10.19 -14.82
CA ILE A 218 -2.17 9.16 -15.64
C ILE A 218 -3.13 7.99 -15.76
N TRP A 219 -3.64 7.79 -16.97
CA TRP A 219 -4.59 6.75 -17.30
C TRP A 219 -3.88 5.55 -17.91
N SER A 220 -4.09 4.38 -17.32
CA SER A 220 -3.51 3.08 -17.71
C SER A 220 -4.58 1.98 -17.69
N ASP A 221 -4.17 0.73 -17.66
CA ASP A 221 -5.02 -0.48 -17.61
C ASP A 221 -5.15 -1.10 -16.21
N VAL A 222 -4.67 -0.41 -15.18
CA VAL A 222 -4.74 -0.86 -13.78
C VAL A 222 -5.50 0.13 -12.90
N ASP A 223 -6.16 -0.35 -11.84
CA ASP A 223 -7.00 0.45 -10.93
C ASP A 223 -6.19 1.41 -10.00
N GLY A 224 -4.92 1.61 -10.29
CA GLY A 224 -4.01 2.42 -9.51
C GLY A 224 -2.73 1.67 -9.19
N VAL A 225 -1.96 2.21 -8.24
CA VAL A 225 -0.77 1.55 -7.71
C VAL A 225 -1.22 0.41 -6.82
N LEU A 226 -0.82 -0.82 -7.15
CA LEU A 226 -1.19 -1.98 -6.36
C LEU A 226 -0.23 -2.20 -5.18
N SER A 227 -0.75 -2.70 -4.08
CA SER A 227 0.02 -3.01 -2.86
C SER A 227 1.13 -4.05 -3.07
N THR A 228 1.02 -4.84 -4.12
CA THR A 228 2.07 -5.71 -4.66
C THR A 228 1.70 -6.16 -6.09
N ASN A 229 2.60 -6.87 -6.75
CA ASN A 229 2.35 -7.41 -8.10
C ASN A 229 1.25 -8.50 -8.04
N PRO A 230 0.15 -8.37 -8.78
CA PRO A 230 -0.98 -9.32 -8.78
C PRO A 230 -0.60 -10.73 -9.28
N ASN A 231 0.51 -10.88 -9.99
CA ASN A 231 1.01 -12.19 -10.40
C ASN A 231 1.53 -13.03 -9.22
N PHE A 232 1.85 -12.40 -8.09
CA PHE A 232 2.31 -13.10 -6.88
C PHE A 232 1.17 -13.40 -5.91
N THR A 233 0.17 -12.51 -5.82
CA THR A 233 -1.03 -12.71 -4.98
C THR A 233 -2.26 -12.04 -5.59
N LYS A 234 -3.40 -12.74 -5.57
CA LYS A 234 -4.70 -12.19 -6.01
C LYS A 234 -5.28 -11.16 -5.04
N GLU A 235 -4.75 -11.07 -3.83
CA GLU A 235 -5.18 -10.14 -2.78
C GLU A 235 -4.53 -8.76 -2.91
N ALA A 236 -3.74 -8.53 -3.98
CA ALA A 236 -3.20 -7.23 -4.30
C ALA A 236 -4.33 -6.21 -4.50
N ARG A 237 -4.28 -5.09 -3.80
CA ARG A 237 -5.30 -4.04 -3.83
C ARG A 237 -4.70 -2.70 -4.19
N ALA A 238 -5.51 -1.82 -4.80
CA ALA A 238 -5.08 -0.47 -5.10
C ALA A 238 -4.82 0.32 -3.80
N ILE A 239 -3.70 1.02 -3.76
CA ILE A 239 -3.31 1.89 -2.64
C ILE A 239 -4.00 3.26 -2.87
N PRO A 240 -4.86 3.73 -1.95
CA PRO A 240 -5.60 4.98 -2.18
C PRO A 240 -4.69 6.21 -2.23
N TYR A 241 -3.71 6.29 -1.33
CA TYR A 241 -2.80 7.43 -1.21
C TYR A 241 -1.36 6.99 -1.03
N LEU A 242 -0.46 7.63 -1.76
CA LEU A 242 1.00 7.49 -1.62
C LEU A 242 1.63 8.86 -1.46
N THR A 243 2.75 8.93 -0.76
CA THR A 243 3.64 10.09 -0.87
C THR A 243 4.49 9.97 -2.15
N TYR A 244 5.05 11.09 -2.63
CA TYR A 244 5.97 11.05 -3.77
C TYR A 244 7.18 10.14 -3.49
N GLU A 245 7.69 10.16 -2.26
CA GLU A 245 8.82 9.34 -1.84
C GLU A 245 8.45 7.84 -1.86
N GLU A 246 7.29 7.46 -1.30
CA GLU A 246 6.81 6.08 -1.36
C GLU A 246 6.62 5.58 -2.80
N ALA A 247 6.08 6.44 -3.68
CA ALA A 247 5.89 6.10 -5.09
C ALA A 247 7.23 5.89 -5.81
N MET A 248 8.24 6.73 -5.52
CA MET A 248 9.59 6.58 -6.06
C MET A 248 10.23 5.27 -5.57
N GLU A 249 10.15 4.97 -4.27
CA GLU A 249 10.71 3.74 -3.71
C GLU A 249 10.08 2.48 -4.31
N LEU A 250 8.75 2.44 -4.43
CA LEU A 250 8.05 1.33 -5.10
C LEU A 250 8.50 1.17 -6.56
N ALA A 251 8.65 2.27 -7.29
CA ALA A 251 9.06 2.25 -8.69
C ALA A 251 10.53 1.79 -8.84
N HIS A 252 11.44 2.27 -7.99
CA HIS A 252 12.84 1.81 -7.96
C HIS A 252 12.96 0.32 -7.65
N ALA A 253 12.08 -0.19 -6.79
CA ALA A 253 12.02 -1.59 -6.43
C ALA A 253 11.32 -2.48 -7.46
N GLY A 254 10.93 -1.94 -8.63
CA GLY A 254 10.40 -2.70 -9.76
C GLY A 254 8.89 -2.63 -9.96
N ALA A 255 8.17 -1.80 -9.22
CA ALA A 255 6.76 -1.55 -9.52
C ALA A 255 6.62 -0.74 -10.83
N GLU A 256 5.86 -1.25 -11.78
CA GLU A 256 5.66 -0.62 -13.10
C GLU A 256 4.58 0.49 -13.04
N ILE A 257 4.80 1.54 -12.22
CA ILE A 257 3.76 2.52 -11.92
C ILE A 257 4.05 3.86 -12.56
N LEU A 258 5.24 4.38 -12.29
CA LEU A 258 5.73 5.68 -12.73
C LEU A 258 7.23 5.60 -12.93
N PHE A 259 7.73 6.33 -13.88
CA PHE A 259 9.16 6.53 -14.02
C PHE A 259 9.62 7.53 -12.96
N PRO A 260 10.54 7.18 -12.02
CA PRO A 260 10.92 8.08 -10.93
C PRO A 260 11.30 9.50 -11.35
N PRO A 261 12.05 9.73 -12.46
CA PRO A 261 12.31 11.07 -12.97
C PRO A 261 11.06 11.89 -13.30
N SER A 262 9.92 11.25 -13.62
CA SER A 262 8.68 11.97 -13.90
C SER A 262 8.05 12.62 -12.67
N ILE A 263 8.42 12.22 -11.46
CA ILE A 263 7.95 12.81 -10.21
C ILE A 263 8.69 14.12 -9.90
N ILE A 264 9.94 14.26 -10.31
CA ILE A 264 10.80 15.38 -9.97
C ILE A 264 10.19 16.76 -10.32
N PRO A 265 9.61 17.00 -11.51
CA PRO A 265 9.05 18.29 -11.86
C PRO A 265 7.91 18.74 -10.93
N VAL A 266 7.09 17.80 -10.46
CA VAL A 266 5.88 18.10 -9.68
C VAL A 266 6.12 18.18 -8.18
N LEU A 267 7.21 17.58 -7.69
CA LEU A 267 7.58 17.54 -6.28
C LEU A 267 7.63 18.94 -5.65
N TYR A 268 8.32 19.86 -6.29
CA TYR A 268 8.51 21.24 -5.78
C TYR A 268 7.24 22.11 -5.83
N LYS A 269 6.28 21.71 -6.67
CA LYS A 269 5.01 22.44 -6.83
C LYS A 269 3.86 21.78 -6.09
N ASN A 270 4.08 20.62 -5.50
CA ASN A 270 3.07 19.82 -4.79
C ASN A 270 1.83 19.49 -5.68
N ILE A 271 2.04 19.26 -6.98
CA ILE A 271 0.94 18.96 -7.91
C ILE A 271 0.55 17.48 -7.77
N PRO A 272 -0.68 17.15 -7.34
CA PRO A 272 -1.09 15.76 -7.17
C PRO A 272 -1.06 14.99 -8.49
N ILE A 273 -0.54 13.75 -8.46
CA ILE A 273 -0.63 12.79 -9.56
C ILE A 273 -1.70 11.77 -9.20
N LYS A 274 -2.62 11.49 -10.12
CA LYS A 274 -3.65 10.46 -9.96
C LYS A 274 -3.44 9.35 -10.98
N ILE A 275 -3.28 8.13 -10.53
CA ILE A 275 -3.22 6.95 -11.40
C ILE A 275 -4.61 6.36 -11.50
N LYS A 276 -5.14 6.25 -12.72
CA LYS A 276 -6.52 5.84 -12.98
C LYS A 276 -6.59 4.77 -14.08
N ASN A 277 -7.68 4.00 -14.07
CA ASN A 277 -7.92 2.93 -15.03
C ASN A 277 -8.86 3.39 -16.16
N THR A 278 -8.40 3.28 -17.42
CA THR A 278 -9.21 3.58 -18.61
C THR A 278 -10.38 2.63 -18.78
N LEU A 279 -10.23 1.37 -18.34
CA LEU A 279 -11.26 0.34 -18.44
C LEU A 279 -12.25 0.39 -17.26
N ASN A 280 -11.86 1.05 -16.14
CA ASN A 280 -12.69 1.23 -14.94
C ASN A 280 -12.64 2.70 -14.47
N PRO A 281 -13.16 3.68 -15.25
CA PRO A 281 -13.00 5.10 -14.94
C PRO A 281 -13.66 5.56 -13.64
N LYS A 282 -14.60 4.78 -13.11
CA LYS A 282 -15.30 5.07 -11.84
C LYS A 282 -14.45 4.76 -10.63
N HIS A 283 -13.45 3.88 -10.75
CA HIS A 283 -12.55 3.57 -9.65
C HIS A 283 -11.73 4.83 -9.27
N PRO A 284 -11.60 5.16 -7.97
CA PRO A 284 -10.90 6.37 -7.54
C PRO A 284 -9.42 6.39 -7.94
N GLY A 285 -8.80 5.21 -8.06
CA GLY A 285 -7.38 5.07 -8.38
C GLY A 285 -6.47 5.32 -7.17
N THR A 286 -5.22 5.70 -7.47
CA THR A 286 -4.23 6.11 -6.46
C THR A 286 -3.93 7.60 -6.60
N VAL A 287 -3.89 8.32 -5.49
CA VAL A 287 -3.48 9.72 -5.44
C VAL A 287 -2.08 9.84 -4.81
N ILE A 288 -1.14 10.42 -5.55
CA ILE A 288 0.24 10.65 -5.11
C ILE A 288 0.38 12.12 -4.74
N ILE A 289 0.78 12.39 -3.49
CA ILE A 289 0.83 13.74 -2.89
C ILE A 289 2.06 13.90 -1.99
N ASN A 290 2.36 15.11 -1.54
CA ASN A 290 3.52 15.35 -0.68
C ASN A 290 3.32 14.77 0.75
N LYS A 291 2.13 14.97 1.35
CA LYS A 291 1.83 14.49 2.72
C LYS A 291 0.43 13.89 2.76
N LYS A 292 0.30 12.71 3.34
CA LYS A 292 -0.98 12.06 3.61
C LYS A 292 -1.42 12.24 5.08
N LYS A 293 -2.74 12.20 5.33
CA LYS A 293 -3.31 12.41 6.67
C LYS A 293 -3.12 11.22 7.62
N SER A 294 -2.98 10.00 7.09
CA SER A 294 -2.74 8.79 7.88
C SER A 294 -1.37 8.21 7.50
N SER A 295 -0.57 7.84 8.49
CA SER A 295 0.68 7.13 8.29
C SER A 295 0.45 5.63 8.43
N ASP A 296 0.00 4.98 7.36
CA ASP A 296 0.06 3.51 7.31
C ASP A 296 1.53 3.09 7.41
N SER A 297 1.82 2.11 8.25
CA SER A 297 3.21 1.71 8.51
C SER A 297 3.89 1.16 7.25
N ILE A 298 3.14 0.40 6.45
CA ILE A 298 3.60 -0.21 5.21
C ILE A 298 2.50 -0.04 4.18
N VAL A 299 2.84 0.49 3.01
CA VAL A 299 1.88 0.76 1.95
C VAL A 299 1.95 -0.28 0.83
N GLY A 300 3.13 -0.84 0.58
CA GLY A 300 3.30 -1.80 -0.50
C GLY A 300 4.58 -2.61 -0.43
N ILE A 301 4.59 -3.69 -1.21
CA ILE A 301 5.72 -4.60 -1.35
C ILE A 301 6.00 -4.75 -2.84
N SER A 302 7.20 -4.36 -3.24
CA SER A 302 7.63 -4.47 -4.63
C SER A 302 8.79 -5.45 -4.78
N SER A 303 9.03 -5.93 -5.99
CA SER A 303 10.15 -6.81 -6.27
C SER A 303 10.74 -6.57 -7.64
N LEU A 304 12.06 -6.63 -7.69
CA LEU A 304 12.84 -6.65 -8.93
C LEU A 304 13.40 -8.06 -9.10
N THR A 305 12.83 -8.79 -10.02
CA THR A 305 13.26 -10.16 -10.35
C THR A 305 14.44 -10.16 -11.33
N LYS A 306 15.16 -11.29 -11.38
CA LYS A 306 16.30 -11.49 -12.29
C LYS A 306 17.41 -10.47 -12.07
N ILE A 307 18.02 -10.50 -10.89
CA ILE A 307 19.24 -9.77 -10.58
C ILE A 307 20.39 -10.74 -10.35
N SER A 308 21.62 -10.26 -10.55
CA SER A 308 22.84 -10.93 -10.15
C SER A 308 23.53 -10.13 -9.06
N LEU A 309 24.02 -10.81 -8.03
CA LEU A 309 24.81 -10.21 -6.96
C LEU A 309 26.28 -10.47 -7.25
N ILE A 310 27.05 -9.41 -7.38
CA ILE A 310 28.51 -9.48 -7.49
C ILE A 310 29.11 -9.23 -6.13
N ARG A 311 30.05 -10.08 -5.74
CA ARG A 311 30.79 -9.97 -4.49
C ARG A 311 32.29 -9.84 -4.82
N LEU A 312 32.89 -8.81 -4.25
CA LEU A 312 34.32 -8.58 -4.23
C LEU A 312 34.75 -8.72 -2.77
N GLN A 313 35.74 -9.59 -2.51
CA GLN A 313 36.25 -9.81 -1.16
C GLN A 313 37.77 -10.00 -1.19
N GLY A 314 38.45 -9.71 -0.08
CA GLY A 314 39.87 -9.93 0.07
C GLY A 314 40.49 -9.06 1.17
N ALA A 315 41.54 -9.57 1.80
CA ALA A 315 42.25 -8.87 2.87
C ALA A 315 42.91 -7.56 2.39
N GLY A 316 43.24 -7.46 1.12
CA GLY A 316 43.83 -6.27 0.53
C GLY A 316 42.83 -5.15 0.21
N LEU A 317 41.53 -5.34 0.48
CA LEU A 317 40.53 -4.30 0.35
C LEU A 317 40.42 -3.44 1.62
N ILE A 318 40.92 -3.96 2.75
CA ILE A 318 40.83 -3.30 4.07
C ILE A 318 41.73 -2.07 4.08
N ASP A 319 41.24 -0.96 4.65
CA ASP A 319 41.97 0.32 4.81
C ASP A 319 42.61 0.91 3.54
N ARG A 320 42.30 0.37 2.36
CA ARG A 320 42.76 0.95 1.10
C ARG A 320 41.81 2.05 0.62
N LYS A 321 42.23 3.28 0.80
CA LYS A 321 41.53 4.47 0.33
C LYS A 321 41.28 4.41 -1.18
N GLY A 322 40.03 4.65 -1.58
CA GLY A 322 39.66 4.76 -3.00
C GLY A 322 39.19 3.46 -3.67
N THR A 323 39.24 2.28 -3.02
CA THR A 323 38.81 1.01 -3.62
C THR A 323 37.35 1.06 -4.11
N ILE A 324 36.46 1.59 -3.28
CA ILE A 324 35.02 1.79 -3.63
C ILE A 324 34.89 2.71 -4.86
N GLY A 325 35.65 3.81 -4.89
CA GLY A 325 35.68 4.72 -6.03
C GLY A 325 36.12 4.04 -7.32
N ARG A 326 37.15 3.18 -7.28
CA ARG A 326 37.63 2.40 -8.43
C ARG A 326 36.57 1.44 -8.95
N ILE A 327 35.92 0.67 -8.05
CA ILE A 327 34.83 -0.25 -8.40
C ILE A 327 33.75 0.49 -9.17
N PHE A 328 33.18 1.56 -8.58
CA PHE A 328 32.04 2.23 -9.18
C PHE A 328 32.38 3.07 -10.39
N SER A 329 33.61 3.67 -10.44
CA SER A 329 34.08 4.39 -11.62
C SER A 329 34.30 3.48 -12.81
N SER A 330 34.87 2.29 -12.60
CA SER A 330 35.08 1.31 -13.69
C SER A 330 33.75 0.81 -14.26
N LEU A 331 32.79 0.48 -13.40
CA LEU A 331 31.43 0.06 -13.82
C LEU A 331 30.67 1.19 -14.52
N ALA A 332 30.78 2.43 -14.03
CA ALA A 332 30.17 3.60 -14.67
C ALA A 332 30.75 3.84 -16.08
N LYS A 333 32.08 3.79 -16.25
CA LYS A 333 32.73 3.87 -17.57
C LYS A 333 32.25 2.77 -18.52
N ALA A 334 31.96 1.60 -17.98
CA ALA A 334 31.36 0.49 -18.72
C ALA A 334 29.85 0.62 -18.97
N ASN A 335 29.21 1.71 -18.56
CA ASN A 335 27.75 1.90 -18.63
C ASN A 335 26.95 0.78 -17.94
N ILE A 336 27.43 0.29 -16.79
CA ILE A 336 26.73 -0.72 -15.98
C ILE A 336 26.03 -0.03 -14.81
N ASN A 337 24.70 -0.15 -14.77
CA ASN A 337 23.89 0.41 -13.70
C ASN A 337 23.78 -0.54 -12.51
N ILE A 338 24.08 -0.05 -11.32
CA ILE A 338 24.00 -0.77 -10.05
C ILE A 338 22.62 -0.55 -9.44
N LYS A 339 22.01 -1.63 -8.91
CA LYS A 339 20.67 -1.61 -8.33
C LYS A 339 20.66 -1.55 -6.81
N LEU A 340 21.63 -2.17 -6.18
CA LEU A 340 21.77 -2.25 -4.73
C LEU A 340 23.24 -2.35 -4.38
N ILE A 341 23.64 -1.75 -3.28
CA ILE A 341 25.00 -1.84 -2.72
C ILE A 341 24.85 -2.27 -1.26
N SER A 342 25.65 -3.25 -0.85
CA SER A 342 25.80 -3.68 0.53
C SER A 342 27.27 -3.87 0.84
N GLN A 343 27.74 -3.29 1.94
CA GLN A 343 29.12 -3.36 2.39
C GLN A 343 29.16 -3.90 3.82
N THR A 344 30.12 -4.76 4.11
CA THR A 344 30.40 -5.22 5.48
C THR A 344 31.19 -4.16 6.25
N PHE A 345 30.97 -4.10 7.55
CA PHE A 345 31.63 -3.12 8.44
C PHE A 345 33.16 -3.29 8.47
N SER A 346 33.65 -4.50 8.20
CA SER A 346 35.08 -4.84 8.15
C SER A 346 35.79 -4.48 6.85
N GLU A 347 35.08 -3.84 5.89
CA GLU A 347 35.60 -3.52 4.54
C GLU A 347 36.14 -4.72 3.73
N HIS A 348 36.05 -5.93 4.29
CA HIS A 348 36.52 -7.17 3.68
C HIS A 348 35.72 -7.58 2.43
N SER A 349 34.48 -7.12 2.31
CA SER A 349 33.59 -7.55 1.24
C SER A 349 32.65 -6.43 0.83
N ILE A 350 32.54 -6.22 -0.46
CA ILE A 350 31.59 -5.31 -1.10
C ILE A 350 30.71 -6.14 -2.02
N CYS A 351 29.41 -6.03 -1.83
CA CYS A 351 28.42 -6.68 -2.67
C CYS A 351 27.56 -5.64 -3.37
N PHE A 352 27.25 -5.86 -4.63
CA PHE A 352 26.30 -5.02 -5.36
C PHE A 352 25.52 -5.82 -6.37
N ALA A 353 24.27 -5.39 -6.62
CA ALA A 353 23.37 -6.06 -7.54
C ALA A 353 23.33 -5.35 -8.89
N ILE A 354 23.35 -6.13 -9.98
CA ILE A 354 23.23 -5.65 -11.35
C ILE A 354 22.20 -6.46 -12.14
N ASN A 355 21.88 -5.99 -13.35
CA ASN A 355 21.08 -6.78 -14.28
C ASN A 355 21.97 -7.90 -14.89
N PRO A 356 21.48 -9.16 -14.95
CA PRO A 356 22.26 -10.31 -15.44
C PRO A 356 22.85 -10.15 -16.84
N LYS A 357 22.22 -9.36 -17.71
CA LYS A 357 22.73 -9.09 -19.06
C LYS A 357 24.11 -8.43 -19.09
N TRP A 358 24.53 -7.88 -17.96
CA TRP A 358 25.82 -7.21 -17.81
C TRP A 358 26.88 -8.05 -17.08
N ASN A 359 26.59 -9.30 -16.72
CA ASN A 359 27.48 -10.14 -15.90
C ASN A 359 28.89 -10.26 -16.51
N GLU A 360 28.98 -10.74 -17.72
CA GLU A 360 30.27 -10.94 -18.40
C GLU A 360 31.05 -9.62 -18.50
N LYS A 361 30.36 -8.55 -18.89
CA LYS A 361 31.00 -7.24 -19.00
C LYS A 361 31.45 -6.70 -17.65
N ALA A 362 30.70 -6.93 -16.58
CA ALA A 362 31.06 -6.51 -15.24
C ALA A 362 32.25 -7.27 -14.69
N ILE A 363 32.32 -8.61 -14.88
CA ILE A 363 33.47 -9.44 -14.50
C ILE A 363 34.69 -8.92 -15.21
N TYR A 364 34.68 -8.86 -16.54
CA TYR A 364 35.79 -8.40 -17.34
C TYR A 364 36.31 -7.01 -16.93
N THR A 365 35.38 -6.08 -16.66
CA THR A 365 35.72 -4.72 -16.23
C THR A 365 36.42 -4.71 -14.87
N LEU A 366 35.92 -5.49 -13.91
CA LEU A 366 36.46 -5.55 -12.56
C LEU A 366 37.79 -6.31 -12.51
N GLU A 367 37.93 -7.43 -13.22
CA GLU A 367 39.15 -8.19 -13.29
C GLU A 367 40.29 -7.39 -13.93
N ASN A 368 40.01 -6.59 -14.95
CA ASN A 368 40.99 -5.68 -15.53
C ASN A 368 41.40 -4.57 -14.57
N GLU A 369 40.40 -3.92 -13.90
CA GLU A 369 40.66 -2.83 -12.95
C GLU A 369 41.50 -3.30 -11.75
N PHE A 370 41.24 -4.53 -11.26
CA PHE A 370 41.87 -5.11 -10.08
C PHE A 370 42.88 -6.22 -10.43
N SER A 371 43.41 -6.23 -11.66
CA SER A 371 44.30 -7.27 -12.13
C SER A 371 45.55 -7.45 -11.26
N PHE A 372 46.10 -6.37 -10.69
CA PHE A 372 47.25 -6.41 -9.78
C PHE A 372 46.86 -7.09 -8.44
N GLU A 373 45.74 -6.68 -7.86
CA GLU A 373 45.26 -7.21 -6.59
C GLU A 373 44.91 -8.70 -6.70
N LEU A 374 44.28 -9.11 -7.78
CA LEU A 374 43.95 -10.51 -8.07
C LEU A 374 45.20 -11.38 -8.25
N LYS A 375 46.16 -10.93 -9.06
CA LYS A 375 47.43 -11.67 -9.30
C LYS A 375 48.24 -11.85 -8.04
N ASN A 376 48.22 -10.86 -7.15
CA ASN A 376 48.99 -10.90 -5.90
C ASN A 376 48.17 -11.43 -4.70
N ARG A 377 46.97 -11.97 -4.92
CA ARG A 377 46.10 -12.54 -3.91
C ARG A 377 45.70 -11.55 -2.78
N TYR A 378 45.71 -10.23 -3.07
CA TYR A 378 45.16 -9.22 -2.22
C TYR A 378 43.61 -9.15 -2.29
N MET A 379 43.07 -9.70 -3.36
CA MET A 379 41.66 -9.83 -3.63
C MET A 379 41.36 -11.23 -4.16
N ASP A 380 40.26 -11.80 -3.72
CA ASP A 380 39.75 -13.08 -4.21
C ASP A 380 39.10 -12.91 -5.60
N GLU A 381 38.78 -14.03 -6.24
CA GLU A 381 38.04 -14.01 -7.50
C GLU A 381 36.72 -13.26 -7.38
N VAL A 382 36.29 -12.60 -8.45
CA VAL A 382 35.03 -11.92 -8.54
C VAL A 382 33.88 -12.97 -8.53
N ILE A 383 33.11 -13.02 -7.46
CA ILE A 383 32.07 -14.02 -7.32
C ILE A 383 30.74 -13.42 -7.84
N ILE A 384 30.07 -14.18 -8.71
CA ILE A 384 28.69 -13.83 -9.16
C ILE A 384 27.69 -14.88 -8.69
N GLU A 385 26.65 -14.42 -8.03
CA GLU A 385 25.48 -15.23 -7.68
C GLU A 385 24.29 -14.80 -8.54
N ASN A 386 23.75 -15.75 -9.31
CA ASN A 386 22.67 -15.55 -10.26
C ASN A 386 21.31 -16.00 -9.70
N ASN A 387 20.24 -15.78 -10.47
CA ASN A 387 18.89 -16.20 -10.14
C ASN A 387 18.37 -15.65 -8.80
N LEU A 388 18.70 -14.40 -8.52
CA LEU A 388 18.28 -13.69 -7.34
C LEU A 388 17.19 -12.67 -7.68
N SER A 389 16.50 -12.23 -6.62
CA SER A 389 15.50 -11.16 -6.69
C SER A 389 15.63 -10.26 -5.47
N MET A 390 15.42 -8.98 -5.69
CA MET A 390 15.31 -7.99 -4.63
C MET A 390 13.83 -7.80 -4.28
N ILE A 391 13.50 -7.77 -3.01
CA ILE A 391 12.18 -7.41 -2.48
C ILE A 391 12.35 -6.16 -1.62
N ALA A 392 11.44 -5.21 -1.79
CA ALA A 392 11.37 -4.00 -0.98
C ALA A 392 10.01 -3.87 -0.32
N VAL A 393 10.01 -3.69 0.99
CA VAL A 393 8.84 -3.34 1.80
C VAL A 393 8.88 -1.83 1.99
N VAL A 394 7.83 -1.12 1.54
CA VAL A 394 7.82 0.35 1.46
C VAL A 394 6.71 0.93 2.33
N GLY A 395 7.01 2.00 3.06
CA GLY A 395 6.04 2.77 3.83
C GLY A 395 6.68 3.81 4.74
N GLU A 396 6.20 5.05 4.71
CA GLU A 396 6.67 6.16 5.54
C GLU A 396 6.51 5.90 7.04
N GLY A 397 5.45 5.20 7.43
CA GLY A 397 5.17 4.88 8.84
C GLY A 397 6.13 3.86 9.48
N MET A 398 7.13 3.35 8.76
CA MET A 398 8.17 2.49 9.33
C MET A 398 9.21 3.28 10.12
N ARG A 399 9.40 4.56 9.79
CA ARG A 399 10.46 5.42 10.30
C ARG A 399 10.50 5.52 11.83
N ASP A 400 9.31 5.61 12.45
CA ASP A 400 9.19 5.88 13.89
C ASP A 400 8.55 4.71 14.65
N ARG A 401 8.54 3.50 14.06
CA ARG A 401 7.93 2.31 14.69
C ARG A 401 8.99 1.24 14.99
N PRO A 402 9.44 1.15 16.25
CA PRO A 402 10.34 0.08 16.68
C PRO A 402 9.76 -1.30 16.37
N GLY A 403 10.62 -2.24 15.98
CA GLY A 403 10.23 -3.62 15.72
C GLY A 403 9.75 -3.93 14.31
N THR A 404 9.58 -2.95 13.41
CA THR A 404 9.11 -3.21 12.04
C THR A 404 10.04 -4.14 11.26
N SER A 405 11.36 -3.90 11.30
CA SER A 405 12.34 -4.78 10.65
C SER A 405 12.32 -6.20 11.25
N GLY A 406 12.24 -6.30 12.59
CA GLY A 406 12.10 -7.60 13.27
C GLY A 406 10.85 -8.36 12.81
N LYS A 407 9.72 -7.67 12.61
CA LYS A 407 8.49 -8.28 12.09
C LYS A 407 8.68 -8.79 10.66
N VAL A 408 9.26 -7.98 9.76
CA VAL A 408 9.54 -8.38 8.37
C VAL A 408 10.38 -9.65 8.33
N PHE A 409 11.50 -9.68 9.05
CA PHE A 409 12.41 -10.82 9.05
C PHE A 409 11.83 -12.05 9.76
N SER A 410 11.03 -11.87 10.82
CA SER A 410 10.31 -12.97 11.48
C SER A 410 9.29 -13.64 10.54
N ILE A 411 8.56 -12.85 9.73
CA ILE A 411 7.62 -13.38 8.73
C ILE A 411 8.37 -14.23 7.69
N LEU A 412 9.48 -13.72 7.17
CA LEU A 412 10.30 -14.45 6.19
C LEU A 412 10.89 -15.75 6.76
N GLY A 413 11.44 -15.69 7.97
CA GLY A 413 11.98 -16.88 8.65
C GLY A 413 10.92 -17.96 8.89
N LYS A 414 9.72 -17.56 9.34
CA LYS A 414 8.58 -18.49 9.51
C LYS A 414 8.10 -19.09 8.18
N ALA A 415 8.21 -18.33 7.10
CA ALA A 415 7.90 -18.81 5.75
C ALA A 415 9.01 -19.69 5.14
N GLY A 416 10.12 -19.90 5.85
CA GLY A 416 11.26 -20.69 5.36
C GLY A 416 12.08 -19.98 4.28
N VAL A 417 11.99 -18.65 4.17
CA VAL A 417 12.71 -17.84 3.18
C VAL A 417 14.06 -17.41 3.74
N ASN A 418 15.14 -17.78 3.04
CA ASN A 418 16.49 -17.33 3.41
C ASN A 418 16.81 -15.98 2.77
N ILE A 419 17.38 -15.06 3.56
CA ILE A 419 17.80 -13.74 3.12
C ILE A 419 19.30 -13.77 2.82
N ILE A 420 19.69 -13.35 1.62
CA ILE A 420 21.08 -13.37 1.14
C ILE A 420 21.79 -12.06 1.46
N ALA A 421 21.12 -10.93 1.27
CA ALA A 421 21.64 -9.60 1.57
C ALA A 421 20.51 -8.68 2.00
N ILE A 422 20.83 -7.69 2.84
CA ILE A 422 19.89 -6.70 3.36
C ILE A 422 20.48 -5.32 3.11
N THR A 423 19.62 -4.37 2.76
CA THR A 423 19.95 -2.94 2.79
C THR A 423 18.77 -2.16 3.34
N GLN A 424 19.08 -1.20 4.18
CA GLN A 424 18.11 -0.25 4.71
C GLN A 424 18.68 1.16 4.56
N VAL A 425 17.94 2.02 3.88
CA VAL A 425 18.37 3.41 3.64
C VAL A 425 18.07 4.28 4.86
N ASN A 426 18.87 5.32 5.08
CA ASN A 426 18.69 6.28 6.19
C ASN A 426 17.32 6.97 6.19
N SER A 427 16.62 7.04 5.06
CA SER A 427 15.24 7.54 4.96
C SER A 427 14.25 6.66 5.74
N GLN A 428 14.61 5.40 6.04
CA GLN A 428 13.75 4.40 6.68
C GLN A 428 12.41 4.18 5.98
N LEU A 429 12.30 4.59 4.72
CA LEU A 429 11.09 4.45 3.90
C LEU A 429 10.95 3.05 3.32
N ASN A 430 12.07 2.32 3.21
CA ASN A 430 12.07 0.96 2.71
C ASN A 430 13.00 0.04 3.53
N ILE A 431 12.65 -1.25 3.49
CA ILE A 431 13.51 -2.36 3.89
C ILE A 431 13.66 -3.23 2.67
N SER A 432 14.86 -3.25 2.09
CA SER A 432 15.16 -4.04 0.89
C SER A 432 16.05 -5.22 1.23
N PHE A 433 15.76 -6.37 0.64
CA PHE A 433 16.56 -7.59 0.84
C PHE A 433 16.55 -8.46 -0.41
N ILE A 434 17.58 -9.29 -0.53
CA ILE A 434 17.76 -10.21 -1.64
C ILE A 434 17.44 -11.63 -1.20
N VAL A 435 16.68 -12.34 -2.03
CA VAL A 435 16.31 -13.74 -1.85
C VAL A 435 16.54 -14.51 -3.16
N LYS A 436 16.51 -15.84 -3.12
CA LYS A 436 16.48 -16.65 -4.34
C LYS A 436 15.21 -16.38 -5.15
N ASN A 437 15.32 -16.38 -6.46
CA ASN A 437 14.18 -16.12 -7.34
C ASN A 437 13.03 -17.14 -7.14
N SER A 438 13.34 -18.38 -6.73
CA SER A 438 12.36 -19.42 -6.35
C SER A 438 11.45 -18.99 -5.20
N ASP A 439 11.97 -18.21 -4.26
CA ASP A 439 11.32 -17.90 -2.99
C ASP A 439 10.50 -16.61 -3.03
N VAL A 440 10.62 -15.82 -4.12
CA VAL A 440 9.96 -14.50 -4.26
C VAL A 440 8.46 -14.57 -4.03
N LYS A 441 7.77 -15.54 -4.66
CA LYS A 441 6.31 -15.66 -4.55
C LYS A 441 5.90 -16.00 -3.12
N LEU A 442 6.63 -16.88 -2.46
CA LEU A 442 6.39 -17.26 -1.06
C LEU A 442 6.62 -16.07 -0.12
N ALA A 443 7.76 -15.39 -0.29
CA ALA A 443 8.13 -14.22 0.50
C ALA A 443 7.10 -13.09 0.37
N ILE A 444 6.72 -12.72 -0.85
CA ILE A 444 5.76 -11.65 -1.10
C ILE A 444 4.39 -12.01 -0.54
N LYS A 445 3.91 -13.23 -0.74
CA LYS A 445 2.63 -13.67 -0.22
C LYS A 445 2.60 -13.63 1.31
N ALA A 446 3.63 -14.12 1.98
CA ALA A 446 3.72 -14.10 3.44
C ALA A 446 3.75 -12.67 3.98
N LEU A 447 4.60 -11.80 3.40
CA LEU A 447 4.70 -10.40 3.81
C LEU A 447 3.41 -9.62 3.54
N HIS A 448 2.80 -9.78 2.36
CA HIS A 448 1.58 -9.08 1.99
C HIS A 448 0.42 -9.44 2.92
N ASN A 449 0.24 -10.71 3.21
CA ASN A 449 -0.80 -11.17 4.12
C ASN A 449 -0.62 -10.57 5.53
N GLU A 450 0.61 -10.59 6.07
CA GLU A 450 0.85 -10.17 7.45
C GLU A 450 0.99 -8.67 7.64
N LEU A 451 1.52 -7.96 6.63
CA LEU A 451 1.84 -6.54 6.76
C LEU A 451 0.76 -5.62 6.15
N ILE A 452 -0.04 -6.14 5.21
CA ILE A 452 -1.03 -5.34 4.50
C ILE A 452 -2.44 -5.83 4.76
N ILE A 453 -2.73 -7.13 4.54
CA ILE A 453 -4.09 -7.65 4.73
C ILE A 453 -4.46 -7.73 6.21
N ASN A 454 -3.55 -8.29 7.04
CA ASN A 454 -3.80 -8.44 8.47
C ASN A 454 -3.54 -7.15 9.27
N ALA A 455 -2.90 -6.13 8.68
CA ALA A 455 -2.62 -4.85 9.34
C ALA A 455 -3.89 -4.07 9.74
N ASP A 456 -5.01 -4.27 9.03
CA ASP A 456 -6.28 -3.61 9.32
C ASP A 456 -7.13 -4.34 10.35
N LYS A 457 -6.80 -5.60 10.67
CA LYS A 457 -7.56 -6.40 11.62
C LYS A 457 -7.42 -5.87 13.05
N GLN A 458 -8.51 -6.00 13.81
CA GLN A 458 -8.51 -5.82 15.26
C GLN A 458 -7.98 -7.10 15.90
N ASN A 459 -6.98 -6.98 16.75
CA ASN A 459 -6.34 -8.12 17.42
C ASN A 459 -6.96 -8.34 18.80
N ILE A 460 -7.71 -9.42 18.95
CA ILE A 460 -8.45 -9.76 20.17
C ILE A 460 -7.59 -10.61 21.10
N PHE A 461 -7.57 -10.20 22.36
CA PHE A 461 -7.00 -10.93 23.51
C PHE A 461 -8.14 -11.22 24.49
N LEU A 462 -8.64 -12.45 24.48
CA LEU A 462 -9.79 -12.86 25.30
C LEU A 462 -9.35 -13.39 26.67
N VAL A 463 -9.86 -12.77 27.72
CA VAL A 463 -9.71 -13.24 29.08
C VAL A 463 -11.03 -13.77 29.59
N GLY A 464 -11.07 -15.06 29.90
CA GLY A 464 -12.26 -15.81 30.24
C GLY A 464 -12.75 -16.72 29.11
N PHE A 465 -12.69 -18.03 29.31
CA PHE A 465 -13.13 -19.04 28.35
C PHE A 465 -14.33 -19.86 28.89
N GLY A 466 -15.24 -19.16 29.58
CA GLY A 466 -16.52 -19.70 30.03
C GLY A 466 -17.58 -19.70 28.91
N LEU A 467 -18.86 -19.68 29.29
CA LEU A 467 -19.99 -19.66 28.36
C LEU A 467 -19.92 -18.45 27.41
N VAL A 468 -19.80 -17.24 27.98
CA VAL A 468 -19.73 -15.96 27.22
C VAL A 468 -18.53 -15.91 26.29
N GLY A 469 -17.33 -16.33 26.77
CA GLY A 469 -16.12 -16.32 25.96
C GLY A 469 -16.19 -17.28 24.78
N LYS A 470 -16.78 -18.46 24.93
CA LYS A 470 -17.01 -19.41 23.85
C LYS A 470 -17.98 -18.88 22.82
N SER A 471 -19.13 -18.33 23.27
CA SER A 471 -20.12 -17.72 22.37
C SER A 471 -19.54 -16.57 21.58
N LEU A 472 -18.68 -15.73 22.20
CA LEU A 472 -17.99 -14.66 21.50
C LEU A 472 -17.09 -15.20 20.39
N ILE A 473 -16.34 -16.27 20.64
CA ILE A 473 -15.48 -16.89 19.62
C ILE A 473 -16.31 -17.41 18.45
N ASP A 474 -17.44 -18.06 18.72
CA ASP A 474 -18.35 -18.52 17.68
C ASP A 474 -18.89 -17.39 16.79
N ILE A 475 -19.09 -16.21 17.36
CA ILE A 475 -19.54 -15.01 16.62
C ILE A 475 -18.40 -14.42 15.76
N ILE A 476 -17.18 -14.35 16.31
CA ILE A 476 -16.07 -13.66 15.63
C ILE A 476 -15.26 -14.53 14.68
N LYS A 477 -15.40 -15.87 14.73
CA LYS A 477 -14.56 -16.82 13.97
C LYS A 477 -14.60 -16.60 12.46
N ASP A 478 -15.73 -16.16 11.91
CA ASP A 478 -15.93 -15.94 10.47
C ASP A 478 -15.74 -14.46 10.09
N ASN A 479 -15.40 -13.59 11.04
CA ASN A 479 -15.21 -12.17 10.77
C ASN A 479 -13.78 -11.90 10.30
N SER A 480 -13.62 -11.60 9.01
CA SER A 480 -12.33 -11.34 8.37
C SER A 480 -11.58 -10.13 8.93
N MET A 481 -12.25 -9.20 9.63
CA MET A 481 -11.66 -8.00 10.24
C MET A 481 -11.15 -8.22 11.66
N ILE A 482 -11.35 -9.42 12.22
CA ILE A 482 -10.96 -9.77 13.57
C ILE A 482 -9.90 -10.88 13.55
N ASN A 483 -8.91 -10.75 14.41
CA ASN A 483 -7.86 -11.72 14.59
C ASN A 483 -7.76 -12.09 16.08
N LEU A 484 -7.97 -13.36 16.44
CA LEU A 484 -7.88 -13.84 17.82
C LEU A 484 -6.41 -14.16 18.13
N CYS A 485 -5.71 -13.25 18.84
CA CYS A 485 -4.28 -13.39 19.16
C CYS A 485 -3.99 -14.05 20.49
N GLY A 486 -4.94 -14.02 21.40
CA GLY A 486 -4.76 -14.62 22.73
C GLY A 486 -6.06 -15.09 23.35
N VAL A 487 -6.00 -16.22 24.06
CA VAL A 487 -7.09 -16.72 24.90
C VAL A 487 -6.51 -17.20 26.22
N MET A 488 -7.11 -16.78 27.33
CA MET A 488 -6.67 -17.15 28.67
C MET A 488 -7.86 -17.53 29.54
N ASN A 489 -7.72 -18.58 30.33
CA ASN A 489 -8.61 -18.94 31.42
C ASN A 489 -7.88 -18.80 32.78
N SER A 490 -8.48 -19.30 33.87
CA SER A 490 -7.88 -19.24 35.18
C SER A 490 -6.59 -20.08 35.37
N LYS A 491 -6.29 -21.02 34.48
CA LYS A 491 -5.17 -21.96 34.57
C LYS A 491 -4.19 -21.92 33.44
N LYS A 492 -4.69 -21.75 32.21
CA LYS A 492 -3.94 -21.90 30.96
C LYS A 492 -4.15 -20.73 30.01
N MET A 493 -3.20 -20.53 29.09
CA MET A 493 -3.33 -19.57 28.02
C MET A 493 -2.74 -20.05 26.70
N LEU A 494 -3.24 -19.46 25.62
CA LEU A 494 -2.70 -19.59 24.27
C LEU A 494 -2.38 -18.18 23.75
N LEU A 495 -1.28 -18.03 23.05
CA LEU A 495 -0.85 -16.78 22.41
C LEU A 495 -0.32 -17.08 21.01
N ASP A 496 -0.79 -16.35 20.04
CA ASP A 496 -0.25 -16.33 18.68
C ASP A 496 -0.47 -14.94 18.08
N ASN A 497 0.61 -14.22 17.83
CA ASN A 497 0.56 -12.85 17.27
C ASN A 497 -0.03 -12.80 15.85
N TYR A 498 -0.12 -13.93 15.16
CA TYR A 498 -0.64 -14.05 13.80
C TYR A 498 -2.07 -14.57 13.72
N GLY A 499 -2.62 -15.01 14.84
CA GLY A 499 -3.99 -15.48 14.99
C GLY A 499 -4.13 -16.96 15.28
N LEU A 500 -4.85 -17.23 16.35
CA LEU A 500 -5.21 -18.58 16.77
C LEU A 500 -6.30 -19.14 15.84
N LYS A 501 -6.09 -20.36 15.36
CA LYS A 501 -7.17 -21.10 14.70
C LYS A 501 -8.22 -21.46 15.73
N THR A 502 -9.46 -21.10 15.47
CA THR A 502 -10.59 -21.29 16.38
C THR A 502 -11.07 -22.73 16.49
N ASP A 503 -10.69 -23.58 15.51
CA ASP A 503 -11.01 -25.00 15.53
C ASP A 503 -10.33 -25.71 16.71
N SER A 504 -11.09 -26.50 17.47
CA SER A 504 -10.62 -27.25 18.63
C SER A 504 -9.95 -26.39 19.73
N LEU A 505 -10.34 -25.10 19.84
CA LEU A 505 -9.70 -24.13 20.72
C LEU A 505 -9.77 -24.57 22.20
N LYS A 506 -10.85 -25.24 22.61
CA LYS A 506 -11.02 -25.77 23.96
C LYS A 506 -9.92 -26.79 24.30
N GLU A 507 -9.67 -27.72 23.41
CA GLU A 507 -8.65 -28.76 23.55
C GLU A 507 -7.24 -28.17 23.53
N LYS A 508 -6.98 -27.26 22.57
CA LYS A 508 -5.71 -26.53 22.48
C LYS A 508 -5.44 -25.73 23.76
N LEU A 509 -6.45 -25.07 24.34
CA LEU A 509 -6.30 -24.30 25.55
C LEU A 509 -6.02 -25.21 26.77
N SER A 510 -6.61 -26.41 26.85
CA SER A 510 -6.30 -27.34 27.92
C SER A 510 -4.84 -27.80 27.91
N ASN A 511 -4.23 -27.90 26.73
CA ASN A 511 -2.83 -28.23 26.51
C ASN A 511 -1.94 -26.97 26.37
N GLY A 512 -2.49 -25.79 26.60
CA GLY A 512 -1.77 -24.52 26.52
C GLY A 512 -0.72 -24.34 27.64
N ILE A 513 0.04 -23.26 27.53
CA ILE A 513 1.02 -22.88 28.56
C ILE A 513 0.30 -22.40 29.82
N ASP A 514 0.98 -22.46 30.97
CA ASP A 514 0.43 -21.99 32.24
C ASP A 514 0.09 -20.50 32.16
N ARG A 515 -0.96 -20.10 32.89
CA ARG A 515 -1.41 -18.72 32.94
C ARG A 515 -0.30 -17.80 33.44
N ASP A 516 0.07 -16.84 32.63
CA ASP A 516 0.95 -15.72 32.95
C ASP A 516 0.32 -14.43 32.40
N LEU A 517 -0.32 -13.66 33.28
CA LEU A 517 -1.03 -12.43 32.91
C LEU A 517 -0.08 -11.36 32.43
N ASN A 518 1.11 -11.22 33.00
CA ASN A 518 2.08 -10.22 32.58
C ASN A 518 2.58 -10.51 31.16
N ARG A 519 2.90 -11.75 30.86
CA ARG A 519 3.27 -12.19 29.51
C ARG A 519 2.13 -11.95 28.51
N PHE A 520 0.88 -12.25 28.89
CA PHE A 520 -0.29 -12.04 28.06
C PHE A 520 -0.47 -10.55 27.70
N ILE A 521 -0.37 -9.67 28.70
CA ILE A 521 -0.48 -8.21 28.52
C ILE A 521 0.70 -7.66 27.71
N ASN A 522 1.92 -8.13 27.92
CA ASN A 522 3.09 -7.69 27.16
C ASN A 522 2.95 -8.03 25.67
N VAL A 523 2.43 -9.21 25.35
CA VAL A 523 2.12 -9.59 23.97
C VAL A 523 1.02 -8.69 23.39
N ALA A 524 -0.05 -8.44 24.15
CA ALA A 524 -1.11 -7.50 23.71
C ALA A 524 -0.57 -6.08 23.48
N ASN A 525 0.33 -5.60 24.35
CA ASN A 525 0.92 -4.28 24.22
C ASN A 525 1.85 -4.14 22.99
N SER A 526 2.53 -5.21 22.62
CA SER A 526 3.39 -5.25 21.43
C SER A 526 2.62 -5.51 20.12
N THR A 527 1.35 -5.88 20.20
CA THR A 527 0.49 -6.16 19.04
C THR A 527 -0.30 -4.89 18.69
N PRO A 528 -0.29 -4.43 17.43
CA PRO A 528 -1.03 -3.23 17.02
C PRO A 528 -2.55 -3.46 17.10
N LYS A 529 -3.32 -2.39 17.32
CA LYS A 529 -4.79 -2.42 17.38
C LYS A 529 -5.34 -3.50 18.31
N SER A 530 -4.68 -3.70 19.46
CA SER A 530 -5.07 -4.70 20.45
C SER A 530 -6.31 -4.31 21.23
N ILE A 531 -7.22 -5.27 21.36
CA ILE A 531 -8.42 -5.19 22.19
C ILE A 531 -8.38 -6.33 23.20
N LEU A 532 -8.30 -6.01 24.47
CA LEU A 532 -8.49 -6.99 25.53
C LEU A 532 -9.98 -7.12 25.81
N VAL A 533 -10.51 -8.33 25.71
CA VAL A 533 -11.91 -8.63 26.00
C VAL A 533 -11.98 -9.37 27.33
N ASP A 534 -12.54 -8.73 28.35
CA ASP A 534 -12.73 -9.30 29.67
C ASP A 534 -14.16 -9.80 29.87
N VAL A 535 -14.31 -11.11 29.96
CA VAL A 535 -15.57 -11.80 30.26
C VAL A 535 -15.44 -12.64 31.53
N THR A 536 -14.75 -12.07 32.53
CA THR A 536 -14.48 -12.72 33.82
C THR A 536 -15.12 -11.96 34.99
N SER A 537 -15.12 -12.59 36.16
CA SER A 537 -15.38 -11.96 37.46
C SER A 537 -14.08 -11.64 38.23
N SER A 538 -12.96 -11.45 37.50
CA SER A 538 -11.64 -11.26 38.10
C SER A 538 -11.40 -9.80 38.51
N GLU A 539 -11.16 -9.59 39.82
CA GLU A 539 -10.74 -8.27 40.31
C GLU A 539 -9.35 -7.86 39.80
N GLU A 540 -8.46 -8.84 39.57
CA GLU A 540 -7.11 -8.60 39.05
C GLU A 540 -7.20 -7.89 37.65
N ILE A 541 -8.05 -8.40 36.76
CA ILE A 541 -8.22 -7.80 35.45
C ILE A 541 -8.90 -6.43 35.53
N ALA A 542 -9.93 -6.32 36.38
CA ALA A 542 -10.62 -5.04 36.59
C ALA A 542 -9.66 -3.95 37.11
N ASN A 543 -8.72 -4.29 38.02
CA ASN A 543 -7.73 -3.36 38.57
C ASN A 543 -6.72 -2.87 37.51
N LEU A 544 -6.37 -3.70 36.52
CA LEU A 544 -5.43 -3.37 35.46
C LEU A 544 -6.02 -2.51 34.33
N THR A 545 -7.36 -2.42 34.25
CA THR A 545 -8.04 -1.74 33.13
C THR A 545 -7.54 -0.30 32.89
N PRO A 546 -7.32 0.57 33.90
CA PRO A 546 -6.81 1.93 33.65
C PRO A 546 -5.42 1.93 33.00
N ASP A 547 -4.52 1.07 33.46
CA ASP A 547 -3.15 0.93 32.93
C ASP A 547 -3.15 0.41 31.50
N LEU A 548 -3.98 -0.59 31.19
CA LEU A 548 -4.14 -1.12 29.84
C LEU A 548 -4.56 -0.03 28.84
N ILE A 549 -5.54 0.80 29.21
CA ILE A 549 -6.03 1.90 28.38
C ILE A 549 -4.91 2.94 28.16
N GLN A 550 -4.13 3.26 29.19
CA GLN A 550 -3.01 4.19 29.08
C GLN A 550 -1.91 3.68 28.15
N ARG A 551 -1.63 2.37 28.16
CA ARG A 551 -0.67 1.71 27.26
C ARG A 551 -1.18 1.62 25.81
N GLY A 552 -2.44 1.99 25.52
CA GLY A 552 -3.01 1.96 24.17
C GLY A 552 -3.74 0.66 23.84
N ILE A 553 -3.91 -0.25 24.80
CA ILE A 553 -4.75 -1.44 24.65
C ILE A 553 -6.19 -1.02 24.92
N SER A 554 -7.06 -1.24 23.94
CA SER A 554 -8.50 -1.02 24.13
C SER A 554 -9.09 -2.13 24.99
N VAL A 555 -10.05 -1.81 25.84
CA VAL A 555 -10.70 -2.80 26.71
C VAL A 555 -12.19 -2.84 26.44
N VAL A 556 -12.71 -4.05 26.21
CA VAL A 556 -14.13 -4.36 26.10
C VAL A 556 -14.48 -5.33 27.24
N THR A 557 -15.41 -4.98 28.11
CA THR A 557 -15.72 -5.83 29.27
C THR A 557 -17.19 -6.07 29.45
N ALA A 558 -17.56 -7.31 29.76
CA ALA A 558 -18.86 -7.67 30.29
C ALA A 558 -18.89 -7.63 31.85
N SER A 559 -17.71 -7.56 32.47
CA SER A 559 -17.56 -7.52 33.93
C SER A 559 -17.97 -6.16 34.50
N LYS A 560 -18.86 -6.18 35.48
CA LYS A 560 -19.33 -4.98 36.18
C LYS A 560 -18.30 -4.42 37.18
N LEU A 561 -17.29 -5.22 37.54
CA LEU A 561 -16.35 -4.90 38.63
C LEU A 561 -15.66 -3.55 38.44
N ALA A 562 -15.06 -3.30 37.28
CA ALA A 562 -14.33 -2.06 37.06
C ALA A 562 -15.23 -0.80 37.21
N ASN A 563 -16.46 -0.86 36.70
CA ASN A 563 -17.41 0.27 36.75
C ASN A 563 -18.13 0.42 38.11
N SER A 564 -18.11 -0.60 38.97
CA SER A 564 -18.73 -0.57 40.31
C SER A 564 -17.73 -0.40 41.46
N LYS A 565 -16.43 -0.19 41.19
CA LYS A 565 -15.42 0.20 42.17
C LYS A 565 -15.65 1.63 42.71
N SER A 566 -14.75 2.13 43.52
CA SER A 566 -14.84 3.50 44.04
C SER A 566 -15.01 4.54 42.94
N GLN A 567 -15.62 5.67 43.27
CA GLN A 567 -15.84 6.77 42.33
C GLN A 567 -14.52 7.27 41.73
N ASN A 568 -13.43 7.28 42.52
CA ASN A 568 -12.13 7.66 42.00
C ASN A 568 -11.62 6.68 40.93
N PHE A 569 -11.82 5.39 41.14
CA PHE A 569 -11.45 4.37 40.15
C PHE A 569 -12.30 4.49 38.88
N TYR A 570 -13.63 4.65 39.02
CA TYR A 570 -14.54 4.90 37.90
C TYR A 570 -14.11 6.11 37.07
N ASN A 571 -13.73 7.21 37.73
CA ASN A 571 -13.26 8.41 37.07
C ASN A 571 -11.91 8.16 36.34
N SER A 572 -11.02 7.32 36.87
CA SER A 572 -9.74 7.00 36.25
C SER A 572 -9.90 6.29 34.89
N LEU A 573 -10.94 5.47 34.73
CA LEU A 573 -11.26 4.82 33.46
C LEU A 573 -11.70 5.81 32.35
N ARG A 574 -12.17 6.99 32.75
CA ARG A 574 -12.76 8.03 31.87
C ARG A 574 -11.90 9.27 31.71
N LYS A 575 -10.79 9.36 32.47
CA LYS A 575 -9.85 10.49 32.33
C LYS A 575 -9.35 10.61 30.88
N ASN A 576 -9.72 11.70 30.23
CA ASN A 576 -9.15 12.11 28.95
C ASN A 576 -7.76 12.68 29.20
N THR A 577 -6.74 11.85 29.12
CA THR A 577 -5.36 12.33 29.07
C THR A 577 -4.96 12.55 27.61
N PRO A 578 -4.13 13.55 27.27
CA PRO A 578 -3.68 13.80 25.89
C PRO A 578 -3.03 12.58 25.23
N ASN A 579 -2.53 11.65 26.05
CA ASN A 579 -1.84 10.42 25.60
C ASN A 579 -2.71 9.16 25.66
N LYS A 580 -4.02 9.27 25.92
CA LYS A 580 -4.92 8.11 25.97
C LYS A 580 -5.09 7.54 24.57
N LYS A 581 -4.52 6.37 24.32
CA LYS A 581 -4.53 5.69 23.01
C LYS A 581 -5.62 4.63 22.88
N GLY A 582 -6.05 3.99 23.98
CA GLY A 582 -7.07 2.93 24.01
C GLY A 582 -8.45 3.45 24.40
N PHE A 583 -9.51 2.74 24.00
CA PHE A 583 -10.88 2.99 24.43
C PHE A 583 -11.35 1.98 25.47
N PHE A 584 -12.40 2.34 26.24
CA PHE A 584 -13.06 1.47 27.20
C PHE A 584 -14.54 1.32 26.84
N LYS A 585 -14.99 0.10 26.53
CA LYS A 585 -16.35 -0.24 26.16
C LYS A 585 -16.93 -1.28 27.13
N TYR A 586 -18.12 -1.03 27.61
CA TYR A 586 -18.76 -1.81 28.68
C TYR A 586 -20.29 -1.92 28.50
N GLY A 587 -20.79 -1.80 27.29
CA GLY A 587 -22.23 -1.86 26.96
C GLY A 587 -22.95 -3.08 27.56
N ALA A 588 -22.25 -4.22 27.62
CA ALA A 588 -22.79 -5.47 28.18
C ALA A 588 -22.85 -5.50 29.74
N ASN A 589 -22.40 -4.45 30.44
CA ASN A 589 -22.48 -4.41 31.91
C ASN A 589 -23.93 -4.36 32.42
N VAL A 590 -24.84 -3.72 31.65
CA VAL A 590 -26.24 -3.60 32.00
C VAL A 590 -27.09 -3.98 30.77
N GLY A 591 -28.06 -4.89 30.96
CA GLY A 591 -28.98 -5.30 29.91
C GLY A 591 -28.43 -6.32 28.91
N ALA A 592 -27.28 -6.94 29.19
CA ALA A 592 -26.64 -7.93 28.30
C ALA A 592 -26.44 -7.41 26.85
N GLY A 593 -27.20 -7.91 25.89
CA GLY A 593 -27.14 -7.48 24.47
C GLY A 593 -28.02 -6.28 24.13
N LEU A 594 -28.76 -5.74 25.08
CA LEU A 594 -29.60 -4.54 24.85
C LEU A 594 -28.73 -3.27 24.92
N PRO A 595 -28.92 -2.28 24.03
CA PRO A 595 -28.08 -1.07 23.97
C PRO A 595 -28.46 -0.03 25.04
N ILE A 596 -28.61 -0.44 26.33
CA ILE A 596 -29.09 0.42 27.41
C ILE A 596 -28.10 1.55 27.70
N ILE A 597 -26.83 1.21 27.94
CA ILE A 597 -25.78 2.19 28.27
C ILE A 597 -25.55 3.14 27.08
N GLU A 598 -25.48 2.63 25.89
CA GLU A 598 -25.25 3.45 24.68
C GLU A 598 -26.40 4.39 24.41
N THR A 599 -27.66 3.94 24.59
CA THR A 599 -28.87 4.79 24.47
C THR A 599 -28.84 5.89 25.51
N LEU A 600 -28.54 5.56 26.77
CA LEU A 600 -28.42 6.54 27.84
C LEU A 600 -27.35 7.60 27.57
N GLN A 601 -26.18 7.17 27.12
CA GLN A 601 -25.08 8.06 26.76
C GLN A 601 -25.43 8.98 25.58
N ASN A 602 -26.15 8.47 24.57
CA ASN A 602 -26.60 9.25 23.42
C ASN A 602 -27.63 10.30 23.81
N LEU A 603 -28.62 9.96 24.66
CA LEU A 603 -29.59 10.92 25.16
C LEU A 603 -28.89 12.07 25.91
N ILE A 604 -28.00 11.76 26.83
CA ILE A 604 -27.25 12.76 27.59
C ILE A 604 -26.35 13.62 26.65
N ALA A 605 -25.72 13.01 25.65
CA ALA A 605 -24.85 13.73 24.71
C ALA A 605 -25.63 14.70 23.80
N THR A 606 -26.90 14.41 23.52
CA THR A 606 -27.82 15.29 22.76
C THR A 606 -28.49 16.36 23.60
N GLY A 607 -28.19 16.42 24.90
CA GLY A 607 -28.71 17.46 25.81
C GLY A 607 -30.01 17.10 26.53
N ASP A 608 -30.40 15.82 26.46
CA ASP A 608 -31.60 15.35 27.21
C ASP A 608 -31.25 15.14 28.69
N GLU A 609 -32.23 15.36 29.56
CA GLU A 609 -32.11 15.21 31.01
C GLU A 609 -32.83 13.95 31.49
N ILE A 610 -32.10 13.06 32.13
CA ILE A 610 -32.64 11.80 32.62
C ILE A 610 -33.27 12.05 34.01
N ILE A 611 -34.60 11.98 34.09
CA ILE A 611 -35.35 12.21 35.31
C ILE A 611 -35.41 10.94 36.15
N LYS A 612 -35.62 9.78 35.55
CA LYS A 612 -35.84 8.52 36.24
C LYS A 612 -35.40 7.31 35.40
N ILE A 613 -34.86 6.29 36.04
CA ILE A 613 -34.58 4.99 35.44
C ILE A 613 -35.26 3.91 36.28
N GLU A 614 -36.14 3.15 35.67
CA GLU A 614 -36.85 2.03 36.28
C GLU A 614 -36.81 0.80 35.38
N GLY A 615 -36.71 -0.39 35.97
CA GLY A 615 -36.73 -1.64 35.21
C GLY A 615 -36.39 -2.87 36.01
N ILE A 616 -36.59 -4.02 35.41
CA ILE A 616 -36.13 -5.32 35.91
C ILE A 616 -34.73 -5.55 35.37
N MET A 617 -33.71 -5.51 36.22
CA MET A 617 -32.31 -5.55 35.83
C MET A 617 -31.64 -6.93 36.07
N SER A 618 -32.39 -7.92 36.57
CA SER A 618 -31.93 -9.29 36.79
C SER A 618 -32.72 -10.28 35.94
N GLY A 619 -32.03 -10.94 34.99
CA GLY A 619 -32.59 -12.05 34.24
C GLY A 619 -32.93 -13.25 35.13
N THR A 620 -32.06 -13.50 36.13
CA THR A 620 -32.26 -14.57 37.12
C THR A 620 -33.55 -14.36 37.92
N LEU A 621 -33.72 -13.17 38.48
CA LEU A 621 -34.93 -12.86 39.25
C LEU A 621 -36.18 -12.85 38.36
N SER A 622 -36.07 -12.32 37.15
CA SER A 622 -37.20 -12.38 36.20
C SER A 622 -37.59 -13.82 35.88
N PHE A 623 -36.65 -14.72 35.66
CA PHE A 623 -36.94 -16.13 35.43
C PHE A 623 -37.60 -16.77 36.67
N LEU A 624 -36.98 -16.59 37.85
CA LEU A 624 -37.49 -17.16 39.08
C LEU A 624 -38.94 -16.74 39.38
N PHE A 625 -39.22 -15.44 39.30
CA PHE A 625 -40.56 -14.91 39.60
C PHE A 625 -41.56 -15.13 38.50
N SER A 626 -41.18 -15.32 37.26
CA SER A 626 -42.08 -15.72 36.16
C SER A 626 -42.54 -17.17 36.28
N GLN A 627 -41.78 -18.02 36.98
CA GLN A 627 -42.08 -19.45 37.14
C GLN A 627 -42.62 -19.80 38.53
N PHE A 628 -42.48 -18.89 39.49
CA PHE A 628 -42.91 -19.16 40.85
C PHE A 628 -44.39 -18.86 41.04
N ASP A 629 -45.23 -19.91 41.12
CA ASP A 629 -46.65 -19.88 41.38
C ASP A 629 -47.03 -20.52 42.72
N GLY A 630 -46.04 -20.93 43.52
CA GLY A 630 -46.26 -21.61 44.79
C GLY A 630 -46.44 -23.13 44.68
N SER A 631 -46.52 -23.69 43.49
CA SER A 631 -46.70 -25.14 43.27
C SER A 631 -45.46 -25.95 43.61
N ILE A 632 -44.28 -25.35 43.52
CA ILE A 632 -42.99 -25.98 43.88
C ILE A 632 -42.18 -25.07 44.83
N PRO A 633 -41.37 -25.63 45.68
CA PRO A 633 -40.48 -24.84 46.54
C PRO A 633 -39.57 -23.92 45.77
N PHE A 634 -39.42 -22.67 46.20
CA PHE A 634 -38.58 -21.67 45.57
C PHE A 634 -37.09 -22.16 45.41
N SER A 635 -36.60 -22.92 46.41
CA SER A 635 -35.26 -23.51 46.39
C SER A 635 -35.05 -24.49 45.19
N LYS A 636 -36.12 -25.21 44.78
CA LYS A 636 -36.06 -26.07 43.58
C LYS A 636 -35.93 -25.24 42.30
N LEU A 637 -36.67 -24.13 42.20
CA LEU A 637 -36.56 -23.19 41.07
C LEU A 637 -35.17 -22.59 40.97
N VAL A 638 -34.59 -22.18 42.11
CA VAL A 638 -33.19 -21.67 42.18
C VAL A 638 -32.20 -22.75 41.68
N SER A 639 -32.38 -24.01 42.14
CA SER A 639 -31.55 -25.12 41.70
C SER A 639 -31.66 -25.39 40.20
N GLN A 640 -32.87 -25.27 39.64
CA GLN A 640 -33.15 -25.41 38.22
C GLN A 640 -32.53 -24.26 37.39
N ALA A 641 -32.68 -23.02 37.84
CA ALA A 641 -32.06 -21.84 37.26
C ALA A 641 -30.53 -22.00 37.21
N ARG A 642 -29.91 -22.48 38.30
CA ARG A 642 -28.47 -22.76 38.36
C ARG A 642 -28.04 -23.80 37.34
N LYS A 643 -28.81 -24.92 37.26
CA LYS A 643 -28.53 -26.00 36.29
C LYS A 643 -28.61 -25.52 34.84
N ASN A 644 -29.52 -24.61 34.56
CA ASN A 644 -29.73 -24.01 33.25
C ASN A 644 -28.73 -22.88 32.93
N GLY A 645 -27.86 -22.52 33.88
CA GLY A 645 -26.90 -21.43 33.68
C GLY A 645 -27.50 -20.01 33.75
N PHE A 646 -28.65 -19.85 34.38
CA PHE A 646 -29.35 -18.57 34.54
C PHE A 646 -28.99 -17.82 35.83
N THR A 647 -28.12 -18.37 36.65
CA THR A 647 -27.60 -17.73 37.86
C THR A 647 -26.09 -17.47 37.75
N GLU A 648 -25.60 -16.57 38.57
CA GLU A 648 -24.16 -16.49 38.87
C GLU A 648 -23.67 -17.83 39.47
N PRO A 649 -22.35 -18.09 39.53
CA PRO A 649 -21.81 -19.34 40.11
C PRO A 649 -22.34 -19.65 41.50
N ASP A 650 -22.55 -18.63 42.33
CA ASP A 650 -23.26 -18.69 43.57
C ASP A 650 -24.62 -17.98 43.41
N PRO A 651 -25.78 -18.68 43.44
CA PRO A 651 -27.09 -18.06 43.29
C PRO A 651 -27.41 -17.01 44.34
N ARG A 652 -26.72 -17.03 45.47
CA ARG A 652 -26.87 -16.03 46.55
C ARG A 652 -26.46 -14.63 46.08
N ASP A 653 -25.51 -14.52 45.14
CA ASP A 653 -25.12 -13.24 44.55
C ASP A 653 -26.23 -12.58 43.73
N ASP A 654 -27.09 -13.39 43.12
CA ASP A 654 -28.32 -12.88 42.45
C ASP A 654 -29.42 -12.52 43.46
N LEU A 655 -29.62 -13.38 44.49
CA LEU A 655 -30.69 -13.24 45.42
C LEU A 655 -30.45 -12.15 46.50
N ASN A 656 -29.20 -11.84 46.81
CA ASN A 656 -28.85 -10.77 47.72
C ASN A 656 -28.99 -9.36 47.15
N GLY A 657 -29.26 -9.24 45.85
CA GLY A 657 -29.45 -7.99 45.14
C GLY A 657 -28.20 -7.18 44.79
N VAL A 658 -27.02 -7.66 45.14
CA VAL A 658 -25.74 -6.93 44.87
C VAL A 658 -25.45 -6.76 43.38
N ASP A 659 -25.79 -7.75 42.55
CA ASP A 659 -25.63 -7.64 41.09
C ASP A 659 -26.54 -6.54 40.49
N VAL A 660 -27.79 -6.45 40.99
CA VAL A 660 -28.74 -5.40 40.60
C VAL A 660 -28.23 -4.02 41.06
N ALA A 661 -27.75 -3.92 42.28
CA ALA A 661 -27.20 -2.68 42.83
C ALA A 661 -25.99 -2.18 42.01
N ARG A 662 -25.08 -3.07 41.58
CA ARG A 662 -23.99 -2.70 40.69
C ARG A 662 -24.49 -2.16 39.35
N LYS A 663 -25.53 -2.75 38.76
CA LYS A 663 -26.15 -2.27 37.51
C LYS A 663 -26.76 -0.89 37.68
N ILE A 664 -27.50 -0.67 38.77
CA ILE A 664 -28.10 0.63 39.11
C ILE A 664 -26.98 1.67 39.31
N LEU A 665 -25.93 1.32 40.05
CA LEU A 665 -24.78 2.20 40.26
C LEU A 665 -24.15 2.64 38.96
N ILE A 666 -23.96 1.71 38.01
CA ILE A 666 -23.37 2.01 36.69
C ILE A 666 -24.29 3.01 35.95
N LEU A 667 -25.59 2.76 35.90
CA LEU A 667 -26.54 3.66 35.23
C LEU A 667 -26.61 5.04 35.89
N ALA A 668 -26.61 5.10 37.22
CA ALA A 668 -26.60 6.36 37.95
C ALA A 668 -25.34 7.17 37.69
N ARG A 669 -24.17 6.50 37.61
CA ARG A 669 -22.90 7.15 37.27
C ARG A 669 -22.86 7.66 35.85
N GLU A 670 -23.52 7.00 34.89
CA GLU A 670 -23.66 7.53 33.52
C GLU A 670 -24.45 8.86 33.50
N THR A 671 -25.42 9.05 34.40
CA THR A 671 -26.14 10.35 34.60
C THR A 671 -25.35 11.35 35.45
N LYS A 672 -24.04 11.12 35.67
CA LYS A 672 -23.13 11.96 36.47
C LYS A 672 -23.38 11.95 37.98
N ALA A 673 -24.18 11.03 38.51
CA ALA A 673 -24.32 10.87 39.94
C ALA A 673 -23.02 10.40 40.59
N SER A 674 -22.62 11.02 41.68
CA SER A 674 -21.46 10.63 42.47
C SER A 674 -21.90 9.73 43.64
N LEU A 675 -21.95 8.42 43.39
CA LEU A 675 -22.44 7.43 44.30
C LEU A 675 -21.44 6.28 44.50
N GLU A 676 -21.42 5.69 45.67
CA GLU A 676 -20.71 4.44 45.95
C GLU A 676 -21.69 3.28 46.07
N LEU A 677 -21.24 2.03 45.95
CA LEU A 677 -22.12 0.87 46.03
C LEU A 677 -22.86 0.78 47.40
N LYS A 678 -22.22 1.22 48.43
CA LYS A 678 -22.79 1.28 49.80
C LYS A 678 -23.97 2.28 49.93
N ASP A 679 -24.05 3.26 49.06
CA ASP A 679 -25.09 4.29 49.09
C ASP A 679 -26.39 3.80 48.43
N ILE A 680 -26.40 2.62 47.82
CA ILE A 680 -27.57 2.02 47.19
C ILE A 680 -28.27 1.11 48.20
N PRO A 681 -29.52 1.44 48.58
CA PRO A 681 -30.28 0.58 49.45
C PRO A 681 -30.64 -0.73 48.77
N ILE A 682 -30.40 -1.85 49.42
CA ILE A 682 -30.65 -3.18 48.91
C ILE A 682 -31.57 -3.93 49.89
N GLU A 683 -32.70 -4.43 49.40
CA GLU A 683 -33.51 -5.40 50.09
C GLU A 683 -33.22 -6.81 49.56
N SER A 684 -32.50 -7.59 50.38
CA SER A 684 -32.13 -8.95 50.03
C SER A 684 -33.30 -9.92 50.11
N LEU A 685 -33.41 -10.80 49.08
CA LEU A 685 -34.37 -11.91 49.14
C LEU A 685 -33.91 -13.07 50.03
N ILE A 686 -32.66 -13.01 50.54
CA ILE A 686 -32.13 -13.97 51.49
C ILE A 686 -32.47 -13.50 52.87
N PRO A 687 -33.21 -14.31 53.68
CA PRO A 687 -33.49 -13.96 55.09
C PRO A 687 -32.18 -13.84 55.89
N LYS A 688 -32.15 -12.87 56.83
CA LYS A 688 -30.99 -12.66 57.72
C LYS A 688 -30.68 -13.86 58.60
N SER A 689 -31.59 -14.83 58.70
CA SER A 689 -31.49 -16.06 59.49
C SER A 689 -30.83 -17.21 58.72
N LEU A 690 -30.53 -17.05 57.43
CA LEU A 690 -29.81 -17.97 56.56
C LEU A 690 -28.44 -17.39 56.16
#